data_516159cad18d161536a7d65196d022b2
#
_entry.id   516159cad18d161536a7d65196d022b2
#
_cell.length_a   1.000
_cell.length_b   1.000
_cell.length_c   1.000
_cell.angle_alpha   90.00
_cell.angle_beta   90.00
_cell.angle_gamma   90.00
#
_symmetry.space_group_name_H-M   'P 1'
#
loop_
_entity.id
_entity.type
_entity.pdbx_description
1 polymer ?
#
loop_
_entity_poly.entity_id
_entity_poly.type
_entity_poly.pdbx_seq_one_letter_code
_entity_poly.pdbx_strand_id
1 'polypeptide(L)'
;MFVNPGMQGPEKNPKENIMNITQNNTENMKISNLAASAAIIGAIASSCSGNVEPVIKRDAELEVNVERVLGKMTLEDKIGQMVQINISEIETDGRLDTAKVAGIVRKYRVGSFLNVLQGVSQTRQVTAETIAEIQRISMRELGIPTVFGLDMIHGASYLSDATFFPQEINLAATFERGYAAKMGEVIAYETRAAMVPWVFSPVMDLGRDPRWPRHWESWGEDPYVQSEMSVAETVGAQGTDPNHIDNEHVAVSIKHYLGYGVPATGKDRTPAIIAPGDLREKFFRPFRECLRAGALTLMANSASINGVPVHSSREYLTEWCKEQLGWDGMVVTDWADINNLYTREHIAADRKEALEIGINAGVDMIMEPYDPTVCDELIELVKEKRIPMSRIDDAVRRVLRLKFRLGLFETPVWSVDGYDRFGCEDFRNSSYRAAVESMVLLKNEGGILPLRKGAKILVTGPNSNRMRTLNGGWSYSWQGDAADRYAESYNTIYEALAEKFGQANVKWVPGVSYEGANWQSESEPDYASAVRAAASADVIVACVGENSYCETPGNINDLNLSPKQKQLVRELAATGKPLVLILNEGRPRLIGDIEPLAKAVVDIMLPGNFGGDALAALLSGEENFSGKLPFTYSRHAHSLHTYDYKVSENVQTMEGLYNYDAVMDVQWPFGAGLSYTEFEYSDLKVVSGNADFKSGDLLEFEVTVRNTGDRAGKESILLYSSDLVASVIPDVKRLRQFTRIDLEPGESETVRLSFPADELAFVGRDGKWRLEKGEFRIACGGLSVMLNCTETKVWETPNI
;
A
#
# COMPACT_ATOMS: atom_id res chain seq x y z
N MET A 1 -48.87 9.10 9.59
CA MET A 1 -49.89 9.34 8.54
C MET A 1 -49.35 10.38 7.60
N PHE A 2 -49.31 10.08 6.40
CA PHE A 2 -49.07 10.65 5.08
C PHE A 2 -47.83 10.11 4.38
N VAL A 3 -48.17 9.16 3.57
CA VAL A 3 -47.37 8.56 2.48
C VAL A 3 -47.55 9.49 1.26
N ASN A 4 -46.50 9.73 0.53
CA ASN A 4 -46.61 10.16 -0.86
C ASN A 4 -45.67 9.29 -1.71
N PRO A 5 -46.20 8.58 -2.72
CA PRO A 5 -45.45 7.70 -3.58
C PRO A 5 -45.08 8.37 -4.92
N GLY A 6 -43.97 8.03 -5.47
CA GLY A 6 -43.79 8.03 -6.92
C GLY A 6 -42.68 8.90 -7.46
N MET A 7 -41.55 8.24 -7.78
CA MET A 7 -40.93 8.28 -9.11
C MET A 7 -39.85 7.18 -9.18
N GLN A 8 -40.26 6.05 -9.74
CA GLN A 8 -39.32 5.01 -10.17
C GLN A 8 -38.82 5.37 -11.58
N GLY A 9 -37.53 5.67 -11.69
CA GLY A 9 -36.80 5.51 -12.93
C GLY A 9 -36.17 4.11 -12.94
N PRO A 10 -35.95 3.46 -14.09
CA PRO A 10 -35.48 2.08 -14.11
C PRO A 10 -34.00 2.00 -13.70
N GLU A 11 -33.74 1.48 -12.52
CA GLU A 11 -32.42 1.02 -12.12
C GLU A 11 -31.95 -0.10 -13.06
N LYS A 12 -30.92 0.16 -13.84
CA LYS A 12 -30.20 -0.90 -14.56
C LYS A 12 -29.32 -1.63 -13.56
N ASN A 13 -29.65 -2.87 -13.32
CA ASN A 13 -28.89 -3.79 -12.49
C ASN A 13 -27.46 -3.94 -13.06
N PRO A 14 -26.40 -3.59 -12.32
CA PRO A 14 -24.99 -3.78 -12.74
C PRO A 14 -24.64 -5.23 -13.08
N LYS A 15 -25.40 -6.18 -12.55
CA LYS A 15 -25.19 -7.62 -12.74
C LYS A 15 -25.43 -8.13 -14.17
N GLU A 16 -26.19 -7.41 -15.02
CA GLU A 16 -26.48 -7.87 -16.38
C GLU A 16 -25.36 -7.56 -17.41
N ASN A 17 -24.41 -6.68 -17.10
CA ASN A 17 -23.38 -6.27 -18.06
C ASN A 17 -22.10 -7.10 -18.04
N ILE A 18 -21.90 -7.98 -17.05
CA ILE A 18 -20.66 -8.76 -16.89
C ILE A 18 -20.60 -9.96 -17.86
N MET A 19 -21.74 -10.46 -18.32
CA MET A 19 -21.81 -11.68 -19.13
C MET A 19 -21.40 -11.53 -20.62
N ASN A 20 -21.27 -10.30 -21.15
CA ASN A 20 -21.05 -10.10 -22.59
C ASN A 20 -19.65 -9.62 -22.98
N ILE A 21 -18.68 -9.56 -22.04
CA ILE A 21 -17.38 -8.90 -22.28
C ILE A 21 -16.24 -9.87 -22.66
N THR A 22 -16.46 -11.16 -22.60
CA THR A 22 -15.38 -12.17 -22.73
C THR A 22 -14.89 -12.45 -24.18
N GLN A 23 -15.35 -11.77 -25.21
CA GLN A 23 -14.98 -12.15 -26.59
C GLN A 23 -14.29 -11.11 -27.47
N ASN A 24 -14.08 -9.86 -27.08
CA ASN A 24 -13.64 -8.86 -28.09
C ASN A 24 -12.45 -7.95 -27.79
N ASN A 25 -11.63 -8.14 -26.74
CA ASN A 25 -10.57 -7.16 -26.45
C ASN A 25 -9.15 -7.74 -26.18
N THR A 26 -8.69 -8.69 -26.98
CA THR A 26 -7.28 -9.16 -26.87
C THR A 26 -6.28 -8.38 -27.75
N GLU A 27 -6.70 -7.45 -28.58
CA GLU A 27 -5.79 -6.83 -29.56
C GLU A 27 -5.23 -5.42 -29.22
N ASN A 28 -5.74 -4.71 -28.22
CA ASN A 28 -5.36 -3.29 -28.04
C ASN A 28 -4.41 -2.97 -26.88
N MET A 29 -3.92 -3.95 -26.11
CA MET A 29 -3.03 -3.69 -24.96
C MET A 29 -1.54 -3.96 -25.20
N LYS A 30 -1.12 -4.27 -26.44
CA LYS A 30 0.31 -4.57 -26.74
C LYS A 30 1.23 -3.35 -26.93
N ILE A 31 0.78 -2.11 -26.78
CA ILE A 31 1.59 -0.93 -27.22
C ILE A 31 2.05 -0.02 -26.05
N SER A 32 1.60 -0.18 -24.82
CA SER A 32 1.94 0.78 -23.75
C SER A 32 3.14 0.43 -22.86
N ASN A 33 3.65 -0.79 -22.89
CA ASN A 33 4.68 -1.24 -21.93
C ASN A 33 6.12 -0.82 -22.25
N LEU A 34 6.40 -0.27 -23.42
CA LEU A 34 7.77 0.15 -23.79
C LEU A 34 8.11 1.61 -23.45
N ALA A 35 7.14 2.45 -23.17
CA ALA A 35 7.39 3.89 -22.98
C ALA A 35 7.69 4.29 -21.54
N ALA A 36 7.17 3.55 -20.54
CA ALA A 36 7.40 3.88 -19.12
C ALA A 36 8.80 3.48 -18.62
N SER A 37 9.40 2.45 -19.20
CA SER A 37 10.74 1.98 -18.80
C SER A 37 11.90 2.86 -19.31
N ALA A 38 11.68 3.67 -20.33
CA ALA A 38 12.75 4.47 -20.98
C ALA A 38 12.99 5.84 -20.30
N ALA A 39 12.03 6.34 -19.52
CA ALA A 39 12.17 7.68 -18.92
C ALA A 39 13.02 7.69 -17.64
N ILE A 40 13.24 6.54 -17.01
CA ILE A 40 14.00 6.43 -15.73
C ILE A 40 15.51 6.30 -15.95
N ILE A 41 15.98 5.99 -17.16
CA ILE A 41 17.40 5.72 -17.45
C ILE A 41 18.22 7.03 -17.70
N GLY A 42 17.58 8.18 -17.83
CA GLY A 42 18.22 9.44 -18.25
C GLY A 42 18.91 10.28 -17.17
N ALA A 43 18.81 9.95 -15.88
CA ALA A 43 19.19 10.87 -14.80
C ALA A 43 20.50 10.55 -14.06
N ILE A 44 21.33 9.60 -14.53
CA ILE A 44 22.58 9.25 -13.84
C ILE A 44 23.77 9.61 -14.70
N ALA A 45 24.10 10.88 -14.81
CA ALA A 45 25.45 11.36 -15.16
C ALA A 45 25.58 12.86 -14.88
N SER A 46 25.98 13.23 -13.68
CA SER A 46 26.86 14.34 -13.38
C SER A 46 26.89 14.60 -11.87
N SER A 47 27.96 14.27 -11.20
CA SER A 47 28.24 14.83 -9.89
C SER A 47 29.73 15.01 -9.70
N CYS A 48 30.15 16.27 -9.68
CA CYS A 48 31.30 16.76 -8.93
C CYS A 48 31.17 18.26 -8.76
N SER A 49 30.64 18.68 -7.66
CA SER A 49 30.86 19.90 -6.90
C SER A 49 29.64 20.28 -6.06
N GLY A 50 29.84 20.51 -4.83
CA GLY A 50 29.15 21.10 -3.67
C GLY A 50 27.72 21.63 -3.71
N ASN A 51 26.94 21.52 -4.76
CA ASN A 51 25.51 21.86 -4.79
C ASN A 51 24.71 20.60 -5.08
N VAL A 52 23.88 20.20 -4.12
CA VAL A 52 22.88 19.16 -4.31
C VAL A 52 21.90 19.61 -5.39
N GLU A 53 21.78 18.86 -6.47
CA GLU A 53 20.74 19.11 -7.47
C GLU A 53 19.40 18.71 -6.86
N PRO A 54 18.42 19.62 -6.78
CA PRO A 54 17.14 19.33 -6.14
C PRO A 54 16.36 18.30 -6.94
N VAL A 55 15.73 17.33 -6.25
CA VAL A 55 14.92 16.27 -6.88
C VAL A 55 13.68 16.81 -7.61
N ILE A 56 13.15 17.96 -7.18
CA ILE A 56 12.13 18.72 -7.91
C ILE A 56 12.81 20.00 -8.45
N LYS A 57 12.82 20.13 -9.77
CA LYS A 57 13.37 21.32 -10.42
C LYS A 57 12.57 22.57 -10.03
N ARG A 58 13.24 23.60 -9.56
CA ARG A 58 12.59 24.86 -9.16
C ARG A 58 11.94 25.57 -10.36
N ASP A 59 10.69 25.97 -10.18
CA ASP A 59 9.97 26.86 -11.06
C ASP A 59 10.09 28.30 -10.56
N ALA A 60 10.69 29.18 -11.37
CA ALA A 60 10.98 30.56 -10.96
C ALA A 60 9.70 31.42 -10.81
N GLU A 61 8.66 31.17 -11.62
CA GLU A 61 7.41 31.91 -11.56
C GLU A 61 6.62 31.50 -10.32
N LEU A 62 6.55 30.20 -10.04
CA LEU A 62 5.94 29.66 -8.83
C LEU A 62 6.61 30.25 -7.58
N GLU A 63 7.95 30.29 -7.51
CA GLU A 63 8.69 30.86 -6.38
C GLU A 63 8.39 32.36 -6.18
N VAL A 64 8.29 33.13 -7.25
CA VAL A 64 7.90 34.57 -7.18
C VAL A 64 6.49 34.72 -6.60
N ASN A 65 5.56 33.86 -6.98
CA ASN A 65 4.19 33.87 -6.46
C ASN A 65 4.15 33.50 -4.97
N VAL A 66 4.90 32.46 -4.56
CA VAL A 66 5.04 32.05 -3.16
C VAL A 66 5.59 33.19 -2.31
N GLU A 67 6.69 33.81 -2.70
CA GLU A 67 7.30 34.93 -1.95
C GLU A 67 6.37 36.14 -1.89
N ARG A 68 5.62 36.42 -2.95
CA ARG A 68 4.63 37.52 -2.98
C ARG A 68 3.50 37.34 -1.97
N VAL A 69 3.02 36.10 -1.78
CA VAL A 69 1.99 35.79 -0.78
C VAL A 69 2.61 35.82 0.61
N LEU A 70 3.72 35.08 0.83
CA LEU A 70 4.42 34.98 2.11
C LEU A 70 4.78 36.36 2.69
N GLY A 71 5.27 37.28 1.85
CA GLY A 71 5.66 38.64 2.27
C GLY A 71 4.51 39.54 2.74
N LYS A 72 3.23 39.14 2.47
CA LYS A 72 2.04 39.87 2.94
C LYS A 72 1.42 39.26 4.19
N MET A 73 1.83 38.06 4.58
CA MET A 73 1.24 37.33 5.69
C MET A 73 1.71 37.86 7.03
N THR A 74 0.80 38.01 7.96
CA THR A 74 1.09 38.23 9.39
C THR A 74 1.64 36.93 10.01
N LEU A 75 2.14 37.02 11.24
CA LEU A 75 2.56 35.82 11.98
C LEU A 75 1.38 34.87 12.18
N GLU A 76 0.21 35.39 12.51
CA GLU A 76 -1.01 34.62 12.70
C GLU A 76 -1.43 33.90 11.40
N ASP A 77 -1.33 34.59 10.24
CA ASP A 77 -1.61 33.95 8.94
C ASP A 77 -0.63 32.82 8.66
N LYS A 78 0.66 33.01 8.91
CA LYS A 78 1.70 32.00 8.72
C LYS A 78 1.46 30.76 9.58
N ILE A 79 1.21 30.96 10.87
CA ILE A 79 0.99 29.86 11.81
C ILE A 79 -0.28 29.08 11.44
N GLY A 80 -1.37 29.76 11.11
CA GLY A 80 -2.61 29.08 10.72
C GLY A 80 -2.45 28.19 9.48
N GLN A 81 -1.60 28.58 8.52
CA GLN A 81 -1.33 27.77 7.34
C GLN A 81 -0.57 26.47 7.65
N MET A 82 0.09 26.38 8.79
CA MET A 82 0.81 25.19 9.26
C MET A 82 -0.10 24.21 10.02
N VAL A 83 -1.41 24.46 10.15
CA VAL A 83 -2.33 23.65 10.96
C VAL A 83 -3.44 23.06 10.11
N GLN A 84 -3.67 21.76 10.31
CA GLN A 84 -4.74 20.98 9.71
C GLN A 84 -5.72 20.49 10.78
N ILE A 85 -7.03 20.70 10.56
CA ILE A 85 -8.12 20.40 11.50
C ILE A 85 -9.06 19.37 10.89
N ASN A 86 -9.56 18.45 11.73
CA ASN A 86 -10.55 17.44 11.32
C ASN A 86 -11.91 18.09 11.05
N ILE A 87 -12.59 17.60 10.01
CA ILE A 87 -13.92 18.08 9.63
C ILE A 87 -14.97 17.95 10.75
N SER A 88 -14.78 17.03 11.71
CA SER A 88 -15.65 16.89 12.90
C SER A 88 -15.79 18.17 13.73
N GLU A 89 -14.75 19.01 13.71
CA GLU A 89 -14.76 20.29 14.45
C GLU A 89 -15.63 21.37 13.77
N ILE A 90 -15.94 21.17 12.51
CA ILE A 90 -16.73 22.08 11.68
C ILE A 90 -18.03 21.45 11.19
N GLU A 91 -18.45 20.34 11.80
CA GLU A 91 -19.78 19.75 11.53
C GLU A 91 -20.73 19.91 12.73
N THR A 92 -22.02 19.86 12.42
CA THR A 92 -23.13 19.79 13.39
C THR A 92 -24.21 18.89 12.80
N ASP A 93 -24.65 17.89 13.55
CA ASP A 93 -25.65 16.91 13.13
C ASP A 93 -25.36 16.26 11.76
N GLY A 94 -24.08 15.94 11.51
CA GLY A 94 -23.62 15.28 10.29
C GLY A 94 -23.62 16.18 9.05
N ARG A 95 -23.62 17.50 9.22
CA ARG A 95 -23.59 18.48 8.14
C ARG A 95 -22.54 19.56 8.42
N LEU A 96 -22.01 20.12 7.35
CA LEU A 96 -21.08 21.25 7.47
C LEU A 96 -21.75 22.43 8.18
N ASP A 97 -21.13 22.91 9.26
CA ASP A 97 -21.51 24.12 9.98
C ASP A 97 -20.66 25.31 9.50
N THR A 98 -21.22 26.08 8.59
CA THR A 98 -20.51 27.21 7.98
C THR A 98 -20.13 28.32 8.97
N ALA A 99 -20.83 28.41 10.11
CA ALA A 99 -20.49 29.36 11.17
C ALA A 99 -19.24 28.90 11.94
N LYS A 100 -19.12 27.60 12.22
CA LYS A 100 -17.92 27.03 12.82
C LYS A 100 -16.72 27.15 11.87
N VAL A 101 -16.88 26.85 10.57
CA VAL A 101 -15.82 27.05 9.58
C VAL A 101 -15.35 28.50 9.59
N ALA A 102 -16.27 29.46 9.47
CA ALA A 102 -15.91 30.88 9.46
C ALA A 102 -15.25 31.32 10.78
N GLY A 103 -15.70 30.77 11.92
CA GLY A 103 -15.12 31.04 13.24
C GLY A 103 -13.67 30.59 13.34
N ILE A 104 -13.38 29.33 12.97
CA ILE A 104 -12.03 28.75 13.01
C ILE A 104 -11.11 29.45 12.00
N VAL A 105 -11.55 29.62 10.76
CA VAL A 105 -10.77 30.28 9.71
C VAL A 105 -10.45 31.72 10.08
N ARG A 106 -11.42 32.52 10.60
CA ARG A 106 -11.21 33.91 10.98
C ARG A 106 -10.27 34.04 12.17
N LYS A 107 -10.43 33.18 13.20
CA LYS A 107 -9.66 33.30 14.43
C LYS A 107 -8.24 32.74 14.30
N TYR A 108 -8.14 31.52 13.76
CA TYR A 108 -6.89 30.76 13.76
C TYR A 108 -6.19 30.71 12.39
N ARG A 109 -6.82 31.22 11.33
CA ARG A 109 -6.25 31.29 9.96
C ARG A 109 -5.89 29.90 9.39
N VAL A 110 -6.61 28.86 9.84
CA VAL A 110 -6.32 27.45 9.48
C VAL A 110 -6.23 27.24 7.99
N GLY A 111 -5.14 26.58 7.56
CA GLY A 111 -4.79 26.42 6.14
C GLY A 111 -5.21 25.08 5.54
N SER A 112 -5.67 24.12 6.35
CA SER A 112 -6.01 22.78 5.90
C SER A 112 -7.11 22.13 6.74
N PHE A 113 -7.93 21.29 6.07
CA PHE A 113 -8.91 20.40 6.70
C PHE A 113 -8.76 18.99 6.14
N LEU A 114 -9.28 17.98 6.85
CA LEU A 114 -9.23 16.59 6.44
C LEU A 114 -10.48 15.81 6.86
N ASN A 115 -10.61 14.59 6.31
CA ASN A 115 -11.64 13.58 6.56
C ASN A 115 -13.01 13.92 5.94
N VAL A 116 -13.99 13.08 6.26
CA VAL A 116 -15.36 13.15 5.72
C VAL A 116 -16.38 13.35 6.82
N LEU A 117 -17.51 13.95 6.46
CA LEU A 117 -18.64 14.12 7.38
C LEU A 117 -19.06 12.76 7.97
N GLN A 118 -19.36 12.74 9.27
CA GLN A 118 -19.79 11.56 10.02
C GLN A 118 -18.75 10.42 10.04
N GLY A 119 -17.54 10.60 9.53
CA GLY A 119 -16.49 9.58 9.49
C GLY A 119 -16.78 8.37 8.58
N VAL A 120 -17.73 8.50 7.65
CA VAL A 120 -18.09 7.45 6.67
C VAL A 120 -18.17 8.03 5.27
N SER A 121 -17.99 7.18 4.26
CA SER A 121 -18.06 7.57 2.86
C SER A 121 -19.29 8.40 2.53
N GLN A 122 -19.08 9.44 1.75
CA GLN A 122 -20.09 10.29 1.16
C GLN A 122 -20.11 10.09 -0.36
N THR A 123 -21.17 10.56 -1.03
CA THR A 123 -21.14 10.65 -2.50
C THR A 123 -20.16 11.73 -2.94
N ARG A 124 -19.62 11.62 -4.16
CA ARG A 124 -18.76 12.68 -4.72
C ARG A 124 -19.42 14.07 -4.66
N GLN A 125 -20.74 14.14 -4.89
CA GLN A 125 -21.47 15.40 -4.88
C GLN A 125 -21.47 16.06 -3.49
N VAL A 126 -21.78 15.30 -2.43
CA VAL A 126 -21.80 15.82 -1.04
C VAL A 126 -20.40 16.26 -0.62
N THR A 127 -19.36 15.49 -0.97
CA THR A 127 -17.97 15.83 -0.67
C THR A 127 -17.56 17.11 -1.40
N ALA A 128 -17.86 17.21 -2.69
CA ALA A 128 -17.54 18.39 -3.50
C ALA A 128 -18.23 19.66 -2.98
N GLU A 129 -19.52 19.60 -2.66
CA GLU A 129 -20.28 20.71 -2.10
C GLU A 129 -19.71 21.18 -0.76
N THR A 130 -19.35 20.22 0.09
CA THR A 130 -18.75 20.49 1.41
C THR A 130 -17.41 21.24 1.26
N ILE A 131 -16.52 20.73 0.42
CA ILE A 131 -15.19 21.33 0.20
C ILE A 131 -15.31 22.69 -0.50
N ALA A 132 -16.21 22.81 -1.49
CA ALA A 132 -16.48 24.07 -2.16
C ALA A 132 -16.89 25.18 -1.18
N GLU A 133 -17.74 24.86 -0.21
CA GLU A 133 -18.18 25.83 0.78
C GLU A 133 -17.06 26.22 1.76
N ILE A 134 -16.26 25.25 2.21
CA ILE A 134 -15.04 25.52 3.01
C ILE A 134 -14.10 26.47 2.25
N GLN A 135 -13.86 26.21 0.96
CA GLN A 135 -13.01 27.05 0.12
C GLN A 135 -13.58 28.48 -0.03
N ARG A 136 -14.87 28.62 -0.29
CA ARG A 136 -15.51 29.95 -0.40
C ARG A 136 -15.37 30.78 0.88
N ILE A 137 -15.52 30.09 2.03
CA ILE A 137 -15.36 30.76 3.34
C ILE A 137 -13.89 31.16 3.54
N SER A 138 -12.92 30.28 3.28
CA SER A 138 -11.50 30.56 3.41
C SER A 138 -11.08 31.73 2.52
N MET A 139 -11.47 31.72 1.26
CA MET A 139 -11.17 32.82 0.33
C MET A 139 -11.82 34.16 0.76
N ARG A 140 -13.03 34.11 1.29
CA ARG A 140 -13.70 35.32 1.80
C ARG A 140 -13.01 35.89 3.05
N GLU A 141 -12.60 35.05 3.98
CA GLU A 141 -12.05 35.49 5.27
C GLU A 141 -10.53 35.80 5.20
N LEU A 142 -9.77 35.09 4.37
CA LEU A 142 -8.30 35.14 4.32
C LEU A 142 -7.74 35.57 2.97
N GLY A 143 -8.43 35.29 1.86
CA GLY A 143 -7.86 35.40 0.52
C GLY A 143 -6.78 34.34 0.23
N ILE A 144 -6.69 33.27 1.05
CA ILE A 144 -5.78 32.15 0.91
C ILE A 144 -6.64 30.88 0.88
N PRO A 145 -6.51 30.03 -0.16
CA PRO A 145 -7.26 28.78 -0.25
C PRO A 145 -6.82 27.80 0.83
N THR A 146 -7.73 26.94 1.31
CA THR A 146 -7.37 25.76 2.10
C THR A 146 -6.88 24.64 1.19
N VAL A 147 -6.05 23.73 1.72
CA VAL A 147 -5.81 22.43 1.11
C VAL A 147 -6.58 21.37 1.88
N PHE A 148 -7.37 20.57 1.19
CA PHE A 148 -8.16 19.49 1.80
C PHE A 148 -7.50 18.15 1.53
N GLY A 149 -7.22 17.37 2.60
CA GLY A 149 -6.56 16.08 2.51
C GLY A 149 -7.48 14.93 2.92
N LEU A 150 -7.30 13.75 2.31
CA LEU A 150 -8.12 12.58 2.62
C LEU A 150 -7.35 11.27 2.35
N ASP A 151 -7.61 10.25 3.20
CA ASP A 151 -7.09 8.90 3.02
C ASP A 151 -7.81 8.19 1.88
N MET A 152 -7.14 8.07 0.74
CA MET A 152 -7.61 7.34 -0.43
C MET A 152 -6.59 6.25 -0.74
N ILE A 153 -6.70 5.10 -0.05
CA ILE A 153 -5.63 4.10 0.03
C ILE A 153 -5.69 3.13 -1.15
N HIS A 154 -6.84 2.55 -1.46
CA HIS A 154 -6.98 1.55 -2.51
C HIS A 154 -8.09 1.90 -3.51
N GLY A 155 -8.08 3.11 -3.99
CA GLY A 155 -9.12 3.78 -4.75
C GLY A 155 -9.60 5.01 -4.01
N ALA A 156 -10.59 5.73 -4.53
CA ALA A 156 -11.21 6.85 -3.83
C ALA A 156 -12.15 6.35 -2.72
N SER A 157 -11.59 5.64 -1.74
CA SER A 157 -12.27 4.73 -0.81
C SER A 157 -13.19 5.40 0.23
N TYR A 158 -13.16 6.73 0.32
CA TYR A 158 -14.13 7.52 1.09
C TYR A 158 -15.23 8.18 0.22
N LEU A 159 -15.33 7.79 -1.06
CA LEU A 159 -16.45 8.13 -1.93
C LEU A 159 -17.28 6.88 -2.19
N SER A 160 -18.56 6.90 -1.80
CA SER A 160 -19.41 5.71 -1.81
C SER A 160 -19.78 5.18 -3.20
N ASP A 161 -19.61 6.02 -4.22
CA ASP A 161 -19.90 5.76 -5.63
C ASP A 161 -18.65 5.61 -6.50
N ALA A 162 -17.44 5.58 -5.89
CA ALA A 162 -16.15 5.46 -6.57
C ALA A 162 -15.73 4.01 -6.86
N THR A 163 -14.65 3.88 -7.62
CA THR A 163 -14.01 2.60 -7.93
C THR A 163 -12.96 2.25 -6.87
N PHE A 164 -13.13 1.09 -6.23
CA PHE A 164 -12.13 0.57 -5.28
C PHE A 164 -11.31 -0.54 -5.94
N PHE A 165 -10.02 -0.49 -5.73
CA PHE A 165 -9.09 -1.55 -6.11
C PHE A 165 -8.91 -2.57 -4.97
N PRO A 166 -8.27 -3.73 -5.22
CA PRO A 166 -7.68 -4.52 -4.15
C PRO A 166 -6.72 -3.68 -3.30
N GLN A 167 -6.51 -4.06 -2.04
CA GLN A 167 -5.52 -3.40 -1.19
C GLN A 167 -4.10 -3.49 -1.78
N GLU A 168 -3.18 -2.64 -1.35
CA GLU A 168 -1.80 -2.56 -1.87
C GLU A 168 -1.08 -3.91 -1.83
N ILE A 169 -1.27 -4.70 -0.76
CA ILE A 169 -0.67 -6.04 -0.63
C ILE A 169 -1.10 -6.98 -1.77
N ASN A 170 -2.35 -6.89 -2.22
CA ASN A 170 -2.85 -7.63 -3.36
C ASN A 170 -2.20 -7.16 -4.66
N LEU A 171 -2.14 -5.84 -4.88
CA LEU A 171 -1.51 -5.32 -6.10
C LEU A 171 -0.03 -5.70 -6.15
N ALA A 172 0.67 -5.74 -5.02
CA ALA A 172 2.04 -6.24 -4.92
C ALA A 172 2.16 -7.70 -5.38
N ALA A 173 1.18 -8.56 -5.05
CA ALA A 173 1.16 -9.96 -5.48
C ALA A 173 1.05 -10.14 -7.00
N THR A 174 0.65 -9.10 -7.73
CA THR A 174 0.65 -9.13 -9.20
C THR A 174 2.05 -9.00 -9.80
N PHE A 175 3.01 -8.41 -9.10
CA PHE A 175 4.31 -7.99 -9.63
C PHE A 175 4.18 -7.20 -10.96
N GLU A 176 3.11 -6.39 -11.07
CA GLU A 176 2.80 -5.59 -12.26
C GLU A 176 2.59 -4.11 -11.89
N ARG A 177 3.57 -3.27 -12.24
CA ARG A 177 3.57 -1.83 -11.96
C ARG A 177 2.38 -1.10 -12.58
N GLY A 178 1.86 -1.63 -13.68
CA GLY A 178 0.73 -1.05 -14.41
C GLY A 178 -0.53 -0.96 -13.55
N TYR A 179 -0.75 -1.91 -12.64
CA TYR A 179 -1.90 -1.85 -11.71
C TYR A 179 -1.74 -0.77 -10.65
N ALA A 180 -0.53 -0.58 -10.12
CA ALA A 180 -0.26 0.51 -9.18
C ALA A 180 -0.43 1.89 -9.84
N ALA A 181 0.12 2.07 -11.04
CA ALA A 181 -0.06 3.30 -11.82
C ALA A 181 -1.55 3.55 -12.14
N LYS A 182 -2.29 2.50 -12.53
CA LYS A 182 -3.72 2.62 -12.83
C LYS A 182 -4.56 2.95 -11.59
N MET A 183 -4.25 2.34 -10.44
CA MET A 183 -4.89 2.69 -9.18
C MET A 183 -4.64 4.16 -8.84
N GLY A 184 -3.40 4.64 -8.97
CA GLY A 184 -3.06 6.05 -8.78
C GLY A 184 -3.83 6.99 -9.70
N GLU A 185 -3.94 6.68 -11.01
CA GLU A 185 -4.76 7.41 -11.98
C GLU A 185 -6.22 7.50 -11.53
N VAL A 186 -6.80 6.36 -11.11
CA VAL A 186 -8.21 6.30 -10.70
C VAL A 186 -8.44 7.05 -9.39
N ILE A 187 -7.54 6.88 -8.40
CA ILE A 187 -7.57 7.66 -7.16
C ILE A 187 -7.62 9.16 -7.49
N ALA A 188 -6.68 9.62 -8.31
CA ALA A 188 -6.57 11.02 -8.64
C ALA A 188 -7.82 11.57 -9.34
N TYR A 189 -8.23 10.90 -10.41
CA TYR A 189 -9.38 11.34 -11.21
C TYR A 189 -10.67 11.39 -10.40
N GLU A 190 -10.98 10.32 -9.65
CA GLU A 190 -12.21 10.24 -8.87
C GLU A 190 -12.17 11.15 -7.65
N THR A 191 -11.00 11.35 -7.05
CA THR A 191 -10.81 12.27 -5.93
C THR A 191 -10.95 13.74 -6.36
N ARG A 192 -10.38 14.11 -7.51
CA ARG A 192 -10.58 15.44 -8.12
C ARG A 192 -12.05 15.71 -8.46
N ALA A 193 -12.78 14.69 -8.93
CA ALA A 193 -14.22 14.77 -9.18
C ALA A 193 -15.04 15.08 -7.90
N ALA A 194 -14.44 14.91 -6.71
CA ALA A 194 -15.02 15.24 -5.41
C ALA A 194 -14.40 16.48 -4.77
N MET A 195 -13.62 17.28 -5.52
CA MET A 195 -12.90 18.47 -5.03
C MET A 195 -11.83 18.23 -3.97
N VAL A 196 -11.34 17.00 -3.79
CA VAL A 196 -10.20 16.71 -2.92
C VAL A 196 -8.91 16.78 -3.73
N PRO A 197 -7.99 17.73 -3.43
CA PRO A 197 -6.77 17.93 -4.22
C PRO A 197 -5.54 17.18 -3.67
N TRP A 198 -5.63 16.57 -2.49
CA TRP A 198 -4.51 15.97 -1.79
C TRP A 198 -4.92 14.66 -1.12
N VAL A 199 -4.15 13.58 -1.38
CA VAL A 199 -4.41 12.25 -0.84
C VAL A 199 -3.26 11.78 0.04
N PHE A 200 -3.59 10.97 1.09
CA PHE A 200 -2.62 10.41 2.01
C PHE A 200 -2.26 8.98 1.61
N SER A 201 -1.74 8.84 0.39
CA SER A 201 -1.23 7.62 -0.24
C SER A 201 -0.07 7.97 -1.17
N PRO A 202 0.76 6.99 -1.63
CA PRO A 202 0.81 5.58 -1.25
C PRO A 202 1.27 5.33 0.19
N VAL A 203 0.89 4.16 0.74
CA VAL A 203 1.45 3.66 2.00
C VAL A 203 2.74 2.89 1.69
N MET A 204 3.84 3.31 2.28
CA MET A 204 5.19 2.85 1.91
C MET A 204 5.90 2.09 3.03
N ASP A 205 5.13 1.66 4.02
CA ASP A 205 5.66 0.85 5.11
C ASP A 205 5.97 -0.56 4.61
N LEU A 206 7.15 -1.09 4.96
CA LEU A 206 7.51 -2.45 4.62
C LEU A 206 6.75 -3.43 5.51
N GLY A 207 5.97 -4.32 4.93
CA GLY A 207 5.23 -5.38 5.62
C GLY A 207 6.14 -6.53 6.04
N ARG A 208 7.09 -6.28 6.96
CA ARG A 208 8.11 -7.26 7.36
C ARG A 208 7.77 -7.99 8.67
N ASP A 209 6.81 -7.47 9.43
CA ASP A 209 6.32 -8.09 10.67
C ASP A 209 4.84 -8.44 10.51
N PRO A 210 4.47 -9.74 10.40
CA PRO A 210 3.08 -10.14 10.24
C PRO A 210 2.22 -9.88 11.48
N ARG A 211 2.81 -9.53 12.63
CA ARG A 211 2.05 -9.16 13.83
C ARG A 211 1.49 -7.74 13.74
N TRP A 212 2.10 -6.88 12.91
CA TRP A 212 1.69 -5.49 12.74
C TRP A 212 0.32 -5.40 12.06
N PRO A 213 -0.65 -4.61 12.58
CA PRO A 213 -2.02 -4.60 12.09
C PRO A 213 -2.20 -3.92 10.73
N ARG A 214 -1.19 -3.19 10.25
CA ARG A 214 -1.22 -2.51 8.96
C ARG A 214 -0.39 -3.23 7.88
N HIS A 215 -0.07 -4.51 8.11
CA HIS A 215 0.70 -5.33 7.17
C HIS A 215 0.09 -5.31 5.75
N TRP A 216 -1.23 -5.34 5.65
CA TRP A 216 -1.97 -5.33 4.39
C TRP A 216 -1.96 -3.97 3.66
N GLU A 217 -1.64 -2.86 4.35
CA GLU A 217 -1.49 -1.54 3.73
C GLU A 217 -0.14 -1.37 3.01
N SER A 218 0.67 -2.41 2.88
CA SER A 218 2.01 -2.37 2.29
C SER A 218 2.07 -3.07 0.95
N TRP A 219 3.10 -2.75 0.16
CA TRP A 219 3.46 -3.49 -1.05
C TRP A 219 4.34 -4.71 -0.74
N GLY A 220 4.16 -5.30 0.45
CA GLY A 220 4.87 -6.47 0.93
C GLY A 220 6.18 -6.19 1.66
N GLU A 221 7.02 -7.22 1.78
CA GLU A 221 8.23 -7.18 2.62
C GLU A 221 9.48 -6.67 1.92
N ASP A 222 9.46 -6.63 0.57
CA ASP A 222 10.65 -6.32 -0.23
C ASP A 222 10.78 -4.82 -0.55
N PRO A 223 11.92 -4.18 -0.24
CA PRO A 223 12.10 -2.74 -0.47
C PRO A 223 12.17 -2.35 -1.95
N TYR A 224 12.51 -3.28 -2.87
CA TYR A 224 12.51 -3.00 -4.30
C TYR A 224 11.08 -3.01 -4.86
N VAL A 225 10.28 -4.03 -4.52
CA VAL A 225 8.84 -4.06 -4.89
C VAL A 225 8.12 -2.83 -4.32
N GLN A 226 8.34 -2.53 -3.03
CA GLN A 226 7.77 -1.33 -2.39
C GLN A 226 8.13 -0.06 -3.16
N SER A 227 9.40 0.11 -3.55
CA SER A 227 9.84 1.30 -4.30
C SER A 227 9.15 1.41 -5.65
N GLU A 228 9.19 0.33 -6.43
CA GLU A 228 8.70 0.32 -7.82
C GLU A 228 7.18 0.53 -7.90
N MET A 229 6.43 -0.13 -7.02
CA MET A 229 4.97 -0.03 -7.00
C MET A 229 4.54 1.34 -6.47
N SER A 230 5.16 1.85 -5.41
CA SER A 230 4.83 3.18 -4.86
C SER A 230 5.21 4.32 -5.81
N VAL A 231 6.32 4.21 -6.54
CA VAL A 231 6.68 5.17 -7.60
C VAL A 231 5.63 5.15 -8.71
N ALA A 232 5.19 3.96 -9.13
CA ALA A 232 4.17 3.83 -10.17
C ALA A 232 2.83 4.46 -9.73
N GLU A 233 2.39 4.22 -8.50
CA GLU A 233 1.20 4.86 -7.93
C GLU A 233 1.37 6.38 -7.81
N THR A 234 2.51 6.84 -7.28
CA THR A 234 2.81 8.28 -7.15
C THR A 234 2.71 9.00 -8.50
N VAL A 235 3.32 8.44 -9.54
CA VAL A 235 3.28 9.01 -10.89
C VAL A 235 1.87 8.93 -11.49
N GLY A 236 1.16 7.83 -11.27
CA GLY A 236 -0.24 7.68 -11.69
C GLY A 236 -1.17 8.71 -11.04
N ALA A 237 -0.98 8.98 -9.74
CA ALA A 237 -1.82 9.92 -8.99
C ALA A 237 -1.43 11.38 -9.20
N GLN A 238 -0.13 11.69 -9.26
CA GLN A 238 0.37 13.07 -9.27
C GLN A 238 0.75 13.58 -10.67
N GLY A 239 0.86 12.66 -11.65
CA GLY A 239 1.38 12.99 -12.98
C GLY A 239 2.91 13.10 -12.99
N THR A 240 3.45 13.59 -14.10
CA THR A 240 4.91 13.64 -14.34
C THR A 240 5.53 15.03 -14.15
N ASP A 241 4.70 16.06 -13.96
CA ASP A 241 5.17 17.43 -13.67
C ASP A 241 4.82 17.83 -12.23
N PRO A 242 5.74 17.71 -11.28
CA PRO A 242 5.46 18.05 -9.89
C PRO A 242 5.26 19.55 -9.63
N ASN A 243 5.55 20.43 -10.59
CA ASN A 243 5.32 21.85 -10.45
C ASN A 243 3.93 22.29 -10.93
N HIS A 244 3.23 21.44 -11.66
CA HIS A 244 1.88 21.71 -12.16
C HIS A 244 1.01 20.46 -12.11
N ILE A 245 0.17 20.38 -11.08
CA ILE A 245 -0.81 19.30 -10.93
C ILE A 245 -2.09 19.73 -11.62
N ASP A 246 -2.44 19.04 -12.69
CA ASP A 246 -3.59 19.38 -13.51
C ASP A 246 -4.94 18.93 -12.90
N ASN A 247 -6.01 19.04 -13.68
CA ASN A 247 -7.37 18.75 -13.21
C ASN A 247 -7.67 17.26 -13.01
N GLU A 248 -6.84 16.37 -13.54
CA GLU A 248 -7.04 14.92 -13.43
C GLU A 248 -6.13 14.28 -12.37
N HIS A 249 -5.17 15.05 -11.82
CA HIS A 249 -4.19 14.60 -10.84
C HIS A 249 -4.33 15.28 -9.48
N VAL A 250 -3.76 14.67 -8.44
CA VAL A 250 -3.74 15.15 -7.06
C VAL A 250 -2.33 15.17 -6.49
N ALA A 251 -2.08 15.92 -5.43
CA ALA A 251 -0.85 15.74 -4.68
C ALA A 251 -0.93 14.47 -3.84
N VAL A 252 0.18 13.72 -3.77
CA VAL A 252 0.30 12.57 -2.87
C VAL A 252 0.97 12.96 -1.56
N SER A 253 0.64 12.25 -0.48
CA SER A 253 1.39 12.26 0.78
C SER A 253 1.88 10.86 1.06
N ILE A 254 3.13 10.60 0.68
CA ILE A 254 3.76 9.32 0.91
C ILE A 254 3.92 9.06 2.40
N LYS A 255 3.56 7.85 2.89
CA LYS A 255 3.48 7.57 4.33
C LYS A 255 3.82 6.11 4.67
N HIS A 256 4.23 5.81 5.92
CA HIS A 256 4.55 6.72 7.02
C HIS A 256 6.07 6.74 7.19
N TYR A 257 6.66 7.85 6.96
CA TYR A 257 8.12 8.05 6.90
C TYR A 257 8.72 8.00 8.29
N LEU A 258 9.59 7.07 8.64
CA LEU A 258 9.99 5.79 8.02
C LEU A 258 10.06 4.71 9.12
N GLY A 259 10.17 3.42 8.72
CA GLY A 259 10.44 2.32 9.67
C GLY A 259 9.27 1.91 10.55
N TYR A 260 8.04 2.21 10.17
CA TYR A 260 6.84 1.98 10.97
C TYR A 260 6.39 0.52 10.98
N GLY A 261 6.56 -0.23 9.88
CA GLY A 261 6.06 -1.59 9.68
C GLY A 261 6.82 -2.70 10.43
N VAL A 262 7.74 -2.35 11.35
CA VAL A 262 8.55 -3.31 12.12
C VAL A 262 8.62 -2.96 13.62
N PRO A 263 7.48 -2.73 14.27
CA PRO A 263 7.48 -2.44 15.70
C PRO A 263 8.00 -3.63 16.50
N ALA A 264 8.89 -3.42 17.47
CA ALA A 264 9.50 -4.49 18.26
C ALA A 264 8.47 -5.39 18.96
N THR A 265 7.32 -4.85 19.30
CA THR A 265 6.21 -5.60 19.94
C THR A 265 5.24 -6.24 18.95
N GLY A 266 5.34 -5.94 17.66
CA GLY A 266 4.34 -6.27 16.65
C GLY A 266 3.06 -5.43 16.73
N LYS A 267 2.98 -4.44 17.63
CA LYS A 267 1.80 -3.61 17.85
C LYS A 267 1.96 -2.24 17.22
N ASP A 268 0.87 -1.73 16.71
CA ASP A 268 0.79 -0.43 16.08
C ASP A 268 1.23 0.71 17.00
N ARG A 269 1.87 1.72 16.44
CA ARG A 269 2.34 2.94 17.12
C ARG A 269 3.31 2.66 18.28
N THR A 270 4.08 1.57 18.19
CA THR A 270 5.11 1.21 19.18
C THR A 270 6.51 1.25 18.58
N PRO A 271 7.57 1.41 19.41
CA PRO A 271 8.93 1.62 18.93
C PRO A 271 9.47 0.51 18.05
N ALA A 272 10.19 0.89 16.99
CA ALA A 272 10.99 0.00 16.15
C ALA A 272 12.46 0.02 16.57
N ILE A 273 13.14 -1.13 16.40
CA ILE A 273 14.59 -1.26 16.57
C ILE A 273 15.16 -1.71 15.21
N ILE A 274 15.86 -0.81 14.54
CA ILE A 274 16.35 -1.03 13.18
C ILE A 274 17.84 -0.73 13.14
N ALA A 275 18.64 -1.66 12.60
CA ALA A 275 20.06 -1.41 12.38
C ALA A 275 20.25 -0.20 11.44
N PRO A 276 21.20 0.71 11.71
CA PRO A 276 21.39 1.92 10.89
C PRO A 276 21.62 1.64 9.40
N GLY A 277 22.32 0.54 9.06
CA GLY A 277 22.50 0.10 7.67
C GLY A 277 21.15 -0.26 7.02
N ASP A 278 20.39 -1.16 7.64
CA ASP A 278 19.08 -1.57 7.13
C ASP A 278 18.10 -0.39 7.03
N LEU A 279 18.15 0.56 7.98
CA LEU A 279 17.31 1.74 7.94
C LEU A 279 17.52 2.55 6.65
N ARG A 280 18.78 2.73 6.22
CA ARG A 280 19.11 3.43 4.97
C ARG A 280 18.87 2.58 3.72
N GLU A 281 19.25 1.31 3.76
CA GLU A 281 19.21 0.43 2.59
C GLU A 281 17.80 -0.07 2.26
N LYS A 282 16.98 -0.34 3.30
CA LYS A 282 15.67 -0.99 3.14
C LYS A 282 14.53 0.01 3.38
N PHE A 283 14.52 0.72 4.51
CA PHE A 283 13.38 1.53 4.92
C PHE A 283 13.37 2.94 4.32
N PHE A 284 14.52 3.56 4.11
CA PHE A 284 14.59 4.88 3.46
C PHE A 284 14.46 4.79 1.93
N ARG A 285 14.93 3.70 1.32
CA ARG A 285 14.95 3.54 -0.14
C ARG A 285 13.58 3.82 -0.80
N PRO A 286 12.45 3.22 -0.40
CA PRO A 286 11.17 3.47 -1.06
C PRO A 286 10.78 4.95 -1.05
N PHE A 287 10.93 5.60 0.10
CA PHE A 287 10.66 7.05 0.23
C PHE A 287 11.58 7.88 -0.65
N ARG A 288 12.88 7.58 -0.66
CA ARG A 288 13.85 8.25 -1.52
C ARG A 288 13.44 8.20 -2.99
N GLU A 289 13.03 7.04 -3.48
CA GLU A 289 12.64 6.89 -4.88
C GLU A 289 11.34 7.64 -5.21
N CYS A 290 10.36 7.65 -4.32
CA CYS A 290 9.14 8.45 -4.52
C CYS A 290 9.40 9.96 -4.43
N LEU A 291 10.29 10.42 -3.53
CA LEU A 291 10.72 11.82 -3.48
C LEU A 291 11.45 12.22 -4.78
N ARG A 292 12.27 11.33 -5.35
CA ARG A 292 12.90 11.51 -6.66
C ARG A 292 11.90 11.53 -7.81
N ALA A 293 10.83 10.75 -7.71
CA ALA A 293 9.72 10.76 -8.66
C ALA A 293 8.84 12.01 -8.55
N GLY A 294 9.10 12.89 -7.55
CA GLY A 294 8.45 14.18 -7.42
C GLY A 294 7.33 14.24 -6.39
N ALA A 295 7.19 13.27 -5.48
CA ALA A 295 6.18 13.32 -4.41
C ALA A 295 6.22 14.65 -3.66
N LEU A 296 5.07 15.33 -3.54
CA LEU A 296 4.97 16.70 -3.05
C LEU A 296 4.87 16.80 -1.54
N THR A 297 4.37 15.77 -0.87
CA THR A 297 4.25 15.75 0.58
C THR A 297 4.65 14.40 1.17
N LEU A 298 5.02 14.42 2.44
CA LEU A 298 5.47 13.27 3.21
C LEU A 298 4.87 13.34 4.60
N MET A 299 4.20 12.25 5.02
CA MET A 299 3.65 12.11 6.38
C MET A 299 4.64 11.32 7.24
N ALA A 300 5.02 11.91 8.38
CA ALA A 300 5.96 11.30 9.31
C ALA A 300 5.33 10.10 10.04
N ASN A 301 6.16 9.11 10.39
CA ASN A 301 5.77 7.91 11.13
C ASN A 301 5.31 8.24 12.56
N SER A 302 4.19 7.67 12.97
CA SER A 302 3.60 7.83 14.31
C SER A 302 4.25 6.96 15.39
N ALA A 303 5.56 6.73 15.32
CA ALA A 303 6.32 5.94 16.29
C ALA A 303 7.77 6.42 16.42
N SER A 304 8.57 5.69 17.18
CA SER A 304 10.00 5.97 17.33
C SER A 304 10.87 4.88 16.71
N ILE A 305 12.06 5.26 16.25
CA ILE A 305 13.10 4.36 15.76
C ILE A 305 14.30 4.47 16.69
N ASN A 306 14.77 3.34 17.24
CA ASN A 306 15.94 3.29 18.13
C ASN A 306 15.85 4.28 19.31
N GLY A 307 14.63 4.52 19.81
CA GLY A 307 14.36 5.42 20.92
C GLY A 307 14.15 6.90 20.55
N VAL A 308 14.16 7.25 19.24
CA VAL A 308 13.94 8.62 18.76
C VAL A 308 12.61 8.69 18.01
N PRO A 309 11.59 9.43 18.51
CA PRO A 309 10.37 9.67 17.74
C PRO A 309 10.69 10.39 16.41
N VAL A 310 10.11 9.92 15.32
CA VAL A 310 10.42 10.47 13.98
C VAL A 310 10.10 11.95 13.91
N HIS A 311 9.00 12.39 14.53
CA HIS A 311 8.60 13.80 14.59
C HIS A 311 9.59 14.72 15.32
N SER A 312 10.53 14.17 16.09
CA SER A 312 11.58 14.91 16.79
C SER A 312 12.94 14.84 16.12
N SER A 313 13.07 14.04 15.03
CA SER A 313 14.36 13.80 14.39
C SER A 313 14.64 14.77 13.26
N ARG A 314 15.54 15.74 13.53
CA ARG A 314 16.06 16.61 12.47
C ARG A 314 16.83 15.82 11.39
N GLU A 315 17.53 14.74 11.79
CA GLU A 315 18.25 13.87 10.85
C GLU A 315 17.29 13.31 9.79
N TYR A 316 16.16 12.72 10.20
CA TYR A 316 15.23 12.10 9.25
C TYR A 316 14.46 13.15 8.46
N LEU A 317 13.81 14.13 9.14
CA LEU A 317 12.90 15.06 8.50
C LEU A 317 13.61 16.16 7.68
N THR A 318 14.78 16.61 8.14
CA THR A 318 15.49 17.72 7.51
C THR A 318 16.71 17.24 6.72
N GLU A 319 17.64 16.53 7.38
CA GLU A 319 18.94 16.22 6.75
C GLU A 319 18.78 15.25 5.58
N TRP A 320 18.04 14.14 5.78
CA TRP A 320 17.89 13.13 4.71
C TRP A 320 17.01 13.61 3.56
N CYS A 321 15.86 14.23 3.86
CA CYS A 321 14.91 14.61 2.82
C CYS A 321 15.19 15.99 2.23
N LYS A 322 15.27 17.04 3.09
CA LYS A 322 15.32 18.43 2.62
C LYS A 322 16.73 18.84 2.18
N GLU A 323 17.77 18.43 2.95
CA GLU A 323 19.15 18.85 2.69
C GLU A 323 19.87 17.89 1.71
N GLN A 324 19.85 16.57 1.94
CA GLN A 324 20.60 15.61 1.10
C GLN A 324 19.95 15.39 -0.27
N LEU A 325 18.62 15.37 -0.36
CA LEU A 325 17.90 15.23 -1.63
C LEU A 325 17.53 16.58 -2.26
N GLY A 326 17.69 17.69 -1.53
CA GLY A 326 17.23 18.99 -2.00
C GLY A 326 15.72 19.06 -2.22
N TRP A 327 14.95 18.23 -1.52
CA TRP A 327 13.49 18.14 -1.68
C TRP A 327 12.80 19.36 -1.07
N ASP A 328 11.95 20.02 -1.84
CA ASP A 328 11.25 21.24 -1.47
C ASP A 328 9.78 21.06 -1.10
N GLY A 329 9.31 19.81 -1.02
CA GLY A 329 7.96 19.46 -0.60
C GLY A 329 7.72 19.64 0.91
N MET A 330 6.55 19.26 1.39
CA MET A 330 6.01 19.53 2.72
C MET A 330 5.98 18.26 3.58
N VAL A 331 6.50 18.36 4.82
CA VAL A 331 6.35 17.33 5.86
C VAL A 331 5.12 17.63 6.69
N VAL A 332 4.16 16.69 6.72
CA VAL A 332 2.99 16.72 7.59
C VAL A 332 3.13 15.67 8.70
N THR A 333 2.57 15.93 9.89
CA THR A 333 2.51 14.90 10.94
C THR A 333 1.42 13.88 10.65
N ASP A 334 1.47 12.73 11.30
CA ASP A 334 0.31 11.85 11.49
C ASP A 334 -0.59 12.41 12.62
N TRP A 335 -1.67 11.73 12.93
CA TRP A 335 -2.79 12.13 13.77
C TRP A 335 -2.36 12.50 15.20
N ALA A 336 -2.46 13.77 15.55
CA ALA A 336 -2.14 14.34 16.86
C ALA A 336 -0.70 14.05 17.35
N ASP A 337 0.25 13.79 16.45
CA ASP A 337 1.57 13.25 16.84
C ASP A 337 2.52 14.28 17.47
N ILE A 338 2.26 15.56 17.31
CA ILE A 338 2.97 16.54 18.15
C ILE A 338 2.55 16.38 19.63
N ASN A 339 1.26 16.22 19.90
CA ASN A 339 0.79 15.95 21.26
C ASN A 339 1.37 14.67 21.82
N ASN A 340 1.54 13.65 20.98
CA ASN A 340 2.12 12.37 21.38
C ASN A 340 3.58 12.47 21.82
N LEU A 341 4.35 13.48 21.43
CA LEU A 341 5.72 13.68 21.94
C LEU A 341 5.74 13.89 23.48
N TYR A 342 4.69 14.47 24.06
CA TYR A 342 4.59 14.63 25.50
C TYR A 342 3.65 13.60 26.15
N THR A 343 2.55 13.18 25.52
CA THR A 343 1.56 12.29 26.14
C THR A 343 1.92 10.80 26.05
N ARG A 344 2.60 10.39 24.98
CA ARG A 344 2.96 8.99 24.68
C ARG A 344 4.47 8.77 24.76
N GLU A 345 5.25 9.60 24.09
CA GLU A 345 6.71 9.41 23.94
C GLU A 345 7.50 9.98 25.13
N HIS A 346 6.91 10.89 25.89
CA HIS A 346 7.49 11.54 27.08
C HIS A 346 8.85 12.21 26.85
N ILE A 347 9.08 12.79 25.66
CA ILE A 347 10.30 13.55 25.33
C ILE A 347 10.10 15.07 25.45
N ALA A 348 8.89 15.50 25.76
CA ALA A 348 8.53 16.87 26.07
C ALA A 348 7.75 16.93 27.39
N ALA A 349 7.85 18.01 28.12
CA ALA A 349 7.14 18.20 29.39
C ALA A 349 5.68 18.62 29.20
N ASP A 350 5.38 19.32 28.11
CA ASP A 350 4.08 19.81 27.73
C ASP A 350 3.93 19.95 26.18
N ARG A 351 2.74 20.33 25.73
CA ARG A 351 2.46 20.52 24.30
C ARG A 351 3.32 21.64 23.69
N LYS A 352 3.59 22.69 24.42
CA LYS A 352 4.40 23.81 23.93
C LYS A 352 5.85 23.39 23.64
N GLU A 353 6.45 22.59 24.52
CA GLU A 353 7.77 21.99 24.27
C GLU A 353 7.73 20.99 23.12
N ALA A 354 6.68 20.17 23.01
CA ALA A 354 6.48 19.25 21.88
C ALA A 354 6.40 19.99 20.53
N LEU A 355 5.71 21.11 20.46
CA LEU A 355 5.65 21.97 19.27
C LEU A 355 7.03 22.54 18.92
N GLU A 356 7.78 23.03 19.90
CA GLU A 356 9.16 23.51 19.67
C GLU A 356 10.04 22.43 19.07
N ILE A 357 10.02 21.23 19.64
CA ILE A 357 10.81 20.08 19.18
C ILE A 357 10.44 19.71 17.73
N GLY A 358 9.15 19.48 17.46
CA GLY A 358 8.69 19.02 16.14
C GLY A 358 8.92 20.01 15.03
N ILE A 359 8.60 21.29 15.26
CA ILE A 359 8.80 22.34 14.25
C ILE A 359 10.28 22.54 13.94
N ASN A 360 11.14 22.59 14.98
CA ASN A 360 12.57 22.74 14.78
C ASN A 360 13.22 21.49 14.14
N ALA A 361 12.63 20.30 14.32
CA ALA A 361 13.06 19.07 13.63
C ALA A 361 12.76 19.08 12.13
N GLY A 362 11.75 19.82 11.69
CA GLY A 362 11.44 19.91 10.26
C GLY A 362 9.98 19.67 9.88
N VAL A 363 9.05 19.57 10.83
CA VAL A 363 7.60 19.51 10.55
C VAL A 363 7.13 20.84 9.95
N ASP A 364 6.38 20.78 8.85
CA ASP A 364 5.88 21.93 8.12
C ASP A 364 4.38 22.15 8.32
N MET A 365 3.61 21.07 8.48
CA MET A 365 2.18 21.10 8.78
C MET A 365 1.84 20.14 9.91
N ILE A 366 1.07 20.60 10.87
CA ILE A 366 0.63 19.83 12.03
C ILE A 366 -0.79 19.35 11.79
N MET A 367 -0.98 18.04 11.75
CA MET A 367 -2.32 17.44 11.83
C MET A 367 -2.73 17.43 13.30
N GLU A 368 -3.33 18.53 13.74
CA GLU A 368 -3.93 18.70 15.07
C GLU A 368 -5.44 18.62 14.94
N PRO A 369 -6.03 17.41 15.05
CA PRO A 369 -7.38 17.20 14.55
C PRO A 369 -8.47 17.96 15.31
N TYR A 370 -8.24 18.25 16.60
CA TYR A 370 -9.34 18.70 17.47
C TYR A 370 -9.16 20.09 18.09
N ASP A 371 -7.93 20.59 18.19
CA ASP A 371 -7.66 21.79 18.97
C ASP A 371 -6.86 22.86 18.21
N PRO A 372 -7.54 23.83 17.57
CA PRO A 372 -6.87 24.91 16.85
C PRO A 372 -6.12 25.89 17.78
N THR A 373 -6.23 25.77 19.11
CA THR A 373 -5.48 26.63 20.05
C THR A 373 -3.98 26.39 20.00
N VAL A 374 -3.53 25.30 19.37
CA VAL A 374 -2.12 25.08 19.03
C VAL A 374 -1.49 26.29 18.31
N CYS A 375 -2.28 27.04 17.55
CA CYS A 375 -1.85 28.28 16.90
C CYS A 375 -1.39 29.34 17.92
N ASP A 376 -2.08 29.50 19.04
CA ASP A 376 -1.75 30.48 20.08
C ASP A 376 -0.37 30.14 20.70
N GLU A 377 -0.11 28.86 21.01
CA GLU A 377 1.18 28.41 21.56
C GLU A 377 2.33 28.56 20.55
N LEU A 378 2.11 28.29 19.28
CA LEU A 378 3.12 28.51 18.22
C LEU A 378 3.47 30.01 18.08
N ILE A 379 2.50 30.90 18.14
CA ILE A 379 2.71 32.34 18.12
C ILE A 379 3.57 32.77 19.33
N GLU A 380 3.30 32.23 20.51
CA GLU A 380 4.11 32.47 21.70
C GLU A 380 5.54 32.00 21.53
N LEU A 381 5.76 30.76 21.06
CA LEU A 381 7.08 30.18 20.82
C LEU A 381 7.94 31.04 19.87
N VAL A 382 7.31 31.61 18.82
CA VAL A 382 8.00 32.53 17.91
C VAL A 382 8.35 33.85 18.60
N LYS A 383 7.42 34.44 19.40
CA LYS A 383 7.67 35.68 20.16
C LYS A 383 8.76 35.47 21.22
N GLU A 384 8.83 34.30 21.83
CA GLU A 384 9.88 33.87 22.77
C GLU A 384 11.21 33.53 22.10
N LYS A 385 11.27 33.48 20.75
CA LYS A 385 12.41 33.10 19.93
C LYS A 385 12.87 31.64 20.12
N ARG A 386 12.02 30.80 20.60
CA ARG A 386 12.24 29.33 20.72
C ARG A 386 12.09 28.65 19.36
N ILE A 387 11.21 29.18 18.51
CA ILE A 387 11.15 28.85 17.09
C ILE A 387 11.56 30.09 16.28
N PRO A 388 12.59 30.00 15.44
CA PRO A 388 13.03 31.14 14.64
C PRO A 388 12.03 31.43 13.51
N MET A 389 11.78 32.71 13.20
CA MET A 389 10.88 33.12 12.12
C MET A 389 11.28 32.49 10.77
N SER A 390 12.57 32.29 10.52
CA SER A 390 13.06 31.64 9.29
C SER A 390 12.56 30.19 9.13
N ARG A 391 12.36 29.47 10.25
CA ARG A 391 11.79 28.13 10.23
C ARG A 391 10.30 28.15 9.90
N ILE A 392 9.57 29.13 10.45
CA ILE A 392 8.16 29.37 10.11
C ILE A 392 8.02 29.74 8.62
N ASP A 393 8.84 30.67 8.16
CA ASP A 393 8.85 31.07 6.74
C ASP A 393 9.16 29.89 5.79
N ASP A 394 10.07 29.00 6.16
CA ASP A 394 10.36 27.80 5.37
C ASP A 394 9.17 26.84 5.34
N ALA A 395 8.50 26.58 6.49
CA ALA A 395 7.30 25.74 6.56
C ALA A 395 6.18 26.29 5.69
N VAL A 396 5.86 27.56 5.87
CA VAL A 396 4.77 28.21 5.13
C VAL A 396 5.08 28.27 3.63
N ARG A 397 6.34 28.50 3.27
CA ARG A 397 6.78 28.47 1.85
C ARG A 397 6.47 27.12 1.21
N ARG A 398 6.70 26.02 1.93
CA ARG A 398 6.39 24.64 1.47
C ARG A 398 4.88 24.41 1.34
N VAL A 399 4.09 24.86 2.30
CA VAL A 399 2.62 24.82 2.24
C VAL A 399 2.09 25.64 1.05
N LEU A 400 2.62 26.83 0.83
CA LEU A 400 2.21 27.69 -0.29
C LEU A 400 2.59 27.08 -1.64
N ARG A 401 3.81 26.48 -1.77
CA ARG A 401 4.19 25.73 -2.98
C ARG A 401 3.18 24.65 -3.32
N LEU A 402 2.78 23.83 -2.34
CA LEU A 402 1.76 22.82 -2.54
C LEU A 402 0.47 23.42 -3.09
N LYS A 403 -0.01 24.50 -2.52
CA LYS A 403 -1.25 25.17 -2.95
C LYS A 403 -1.15 25.76 -4.36
N PHE A 404 0.00 26.32 -4.72
CA PHE A 404 0.24 26.83 -6.09
C PHE A 404 0.38 25.67 -7.09
N ARG A 405 1.13 24.63 -6.77
CA ARG A 405 1.28 23.44 -7.62
C ARG A 405 -0.06 22.77 -7.94
N LEU A 406 -1.01 22.82 -6.99
CA LEU A 406 -2.38 22.32 -7.13
C LEU A 406 -3.34 23.28 -7.86
N GLY A 407 -2.89 24.51 -8.24
CA GLY A 407 -3.71 25.52 -8.89
C GLY A 407 -4.82 26.12 -7.97
N LEU A 408 -4.69 25.97 -6.65
CA LEU A 408 -5.75 26.38 -5.71
C LEU A 408 -5.89 27.92 -5.59
N PHE A 409 -4.85 28.69 -5.90
CA PHE A 409 -4.94 30.15 -5.93
C PHE A 409 -5.67 30.67 -7.15
N GLU A 410 -5.52 29.98 -8.29
CA GLU A 410 -6.16 30.31 -9.56
C GLU A 410 -7.59 29.82 -9.60
N THR A 411 -7.83 28.62 -9.11
CA THR A 411 -9.14 27.95 -9.14
C THR A 411 -9.41 27.24 -7.80
N PRO A 412 -9.72 27.99 -6.72
CA PRO A 412 -9.98 27.41 -5.41
C PRO A 412 -11.23 26.51 -5.38
N VAL A 413 -12.19 26.78 -6.24
CA VAL A 413 -13.41 25.98 -6.47
C VAL A 413 -13.52 25.72 -7.95
N TRP A 414 -13.49 24.46 -8.35
CA TRP A 414 -13.63 24.05 -9.76
C TRP A 414 -14.95 23.31 -9.99
N SER A 415 -15.37 23.22 -11.27
CA SER A 415 -16.55 22.43 -11.64
C SER A 415 -16.22 20.94 -11.55
N VAL A 416 -17.10 20.19 -10.90
CA VAL A 416 -17.06 18.73 -10.90
C VAL A 416 -17.88 18.12 -12.04
N ASP A 417 -18.55 18.95 -12.83
CA ASP A 417 -19.16 18.54 -14.10
C ASP A 417 -18.05 18.26 -15.13
N GLY A 418 -18.13 17.22 -15.87
CA GLY A 418 -17.11 16.88 -16.89
C GLY A 418 -16.13 15.79 -16.46
N TYR A 419 -16.27 15.26 -15.23
CA TYR A 419 -15.56 14.03 -14.84
C TYR A 419 -16.37 12.79 -15.29
N ASP A 420 -16.50 12.62 -16.60
CA ASP A 420 -17.37 11.60 -17.20
C ASP A 420 -16.84 10.17 -17.04
N ARG A 421 -15.54 10.04 -16.70
CA ARG A 421 -14.91 8.74 -16.41
C ARG A 421 -15.12 8.26 -14.98
N PHE A 422 -15.74 9.05 -14.10
CA PHE A 422 -15.99 8.65 -12.70
C PHE A 422 -16.83 7.37 -12.66
N GLY A 423 -16.32 6.31 -12.00
CA GLY A 423 -16.96 5.01 -11.92
C GLY A 423 -17.17 4.32 -13.28
N CYS A 424 -16.38 4.67 -14.32
CA CYS A 424 -16.53 4.12 -15.65
C CYS A 424 -16.16 2.63 -15.73
N GLU A 425 -16.57 2.01 -16.83
CA GLU A 425 -16.33 0.58 -17.05
C GLU A 425 -14.83 0.23 -17.11
N ASP A 426 -14.00 1.09 -17.70
CA ASP A 426 -12.55 0.90 -17.76
C ASP A 426 -11.92 0.83 -16.34
N PHE A 427 -12.32 1.73 -15.45
CA PHE A 427 -11.86 1.75 -14.07
C PHE A 427 -12.28 0.48 -13.31
N ARG A 428 -13.56 0.10 -13.43
CA ARG A 428 -14.08 -1.12 -12.81
C ARG A 428 -13.45 -2.40 -13.37
N ASN A 429 -13.24 -2.47 -14.67
CA ASN A 429 -12.57 -3.61 -15.31
C ASN A 429 -11.11 -3.72 -14.86
N SER A 430 -10.40 -2.58 -14.73
CA SER A 430 -9.03 -2.57 -14.22
C SER A 430 -8.97 -3.10 -12.78
N SER A 431 -9.91 -2.70 -11.92
CA SER A 431 -10.02 -3.22 -10.56
C SER A 431 -10.33 -4.71 -10.53
N TYR A 432 -11.30 -5.19 -11.33
CA TYR A 432 -11.61 -6.61 -11.46
C TYR A 432 -10.40 -7.43 -11.91
N ARG A 433 -9.68 -6.97 -12.96
CA ARG A 433 -8.47 -7.65 -13.45
C ARG A 433 -7.38 -7.70 -12.37
N ALA A 434 -7.18 -6.60 -11.65
CA ALA A 434 -6.25 -6.56 -10.54
C ALA A 434 -6.63 -7.57 -9.43
N ALA A 435 -7.91 -7.72 -9.12
CA ALA A 435 -8.39 -8.72 -8.16
C ALA A 435 -8.11 -10.15 -8.63
N VAL A 436 -8.42 -10.48 -9.89
CA VAL A 436 -8.13 -11.80 -10.51
C VAL A 436 -6.63 -12.12 -10.43
N GLU A 437 -5.78 -11.18 -10.83
CA GLU A 437 -4.34 -11.41 -11.00
C GLU A 437 -3.54 -11.31 -9.70
N SER A 438 -4.17 -10.85 -8.61
CA SER A 438 -3.55 -10.75 -7.29
C SER A 438 -3.72 -11.97 -6.39
N MET A 439 -4.71 -12.81 -6.64
CA MET A 439 -4.97 -13.99 -5.81
C MET A 439 -3.93 -15.08 -6.04
N VAL A 440 -3.48 -15.71 -4.97
CA VAL A 440 -2.34 -16.64 -5.00
C VAL A 440 -2.80 -18.06 -4.74
N LEU A 441 -2.56 -18.96 -5.69
CA LEU A 441 -2.77 -20.40 -5.50
C LEU A 441 -1.53 -20.98 -4.80
N LEU A 442 -1.66 -21.44 -3.55
CA LEU A 442 -0.56 -21.92 -2.72
C LEU A 442 -0.44 -23.44 -2.69
N LYS A 443 -1.55 -24.14 -2.97
CA LYS A 443 -1.61 -25.60 -2.99
C LYS A 443 -2.74 -26.06 -3.91
N ASN A 444 -2.50 -27.15 -4.69
CA ASN A 444 -3.53 -27.78 -5.55
C ASN A 444 -3.24 -29.28 -5.73
N GLU A 445 -3.48 -30.08 -4.68
CA GLU A 445 -3.22 -31.51 -4.69
C GLU A 445 -4.24 -32.27 -5.54
N GLY A 446 -3.72 -33.08 -6.46
CA GLY A 446 -4.52 -33.93 -7.35
C GLY A 446 -5.36 -33.14 -8.36
N GLY A 447 -5.06 -31.85 -8.57
CA GLY A 447 -5.78 -31.01 -9.51
C GLY A 447 -7.26 -30.80 -9.13
N ILE A 448 -7.54 -30.63 -7.82
CA ILE A 448 -8.93 -30.36 -7.37
C ILE A 448 -9.47 -29.06 -7.94
N LEU A 449 -8.60 -28.08 -8.17
CA LEU A 449 -8.89 -26.87 -8.91
C LEU A 449 -8.37 -26.99 -10.36
N PRO A 450 -9.10 -26.46 -11.36
CA PRO A 450 -10.40 -25.80 -11.27
C PRO A 450 -11.53 -26.75 -10.91
N LEU A 451 -12.57 -26.21 -10.22
CA LEU A 451 -13.73 -26.97 -9.82
C LEU A 451 -14.53 -27.47 -11.03
N ARG A 452 -14.97 -28.71 -10.98
CA ARG A 452 -15.76 -29.32 -12.06
C ARG A 452 -17.09 -28.60 -12.28
N LYS A 453 -17.44 -28.32 -13.51
CA LYS A 453 -18.74 -27.76 -13.89
C LYS A 453 -19.87 -28.60 -13.32
N GLY A 454 -20.84 -27.95 -12.63
CA GLY A 454 -21.98 -28.60 -11.97
C GLY A 454 -21.64 -29.31 -10.67
N ALA A 455 -20.44 -29.11 -10.09
CA ALA A 455 -20.11 -29.59 -8.76
C ALA A 455 -21.07 -29.02 -7.72
N LYS A 456 -21.44 -29.83 -6.74
CA LYS A 456 -22.18 -29.38 -5.55
C LYS A 456 -21.19 -28.85 -4.53
N ILE A 457 -21.30 -27.57 -4.21
CA ILE A 457 -20.35 -26.83 -3.40
C ILE A 457 -21.01 -26.47 -2.06
N LEU A 458 -20.35 -26.78 -0.95
CA LEU A 458 -20.61 -26.15 0.34
C LEU A 458 -19.67 -24.98 0.51
N VAL A 459 -20.21 -23.78 0.63
CA VAL A 459 -19.47 -22.56 1.01
C VAL A 459 -19.67 -22.32 2.49
N THR A 460 -18.58 -22.12 3.24
CA THR A 460 -18.61 -22.05 4.70
C THR A 460 -17.49 -21.14 5.23
N GLY A 461 -17.52 -20.84 6.53
CA GLY A 461 -16.56 -19.95 7.20
C GLY A 461 -17.06 -18.52 7.30
N PRO A 462 -16.48 -17.70 8.23
CA PRO A 462 -16.97 -16.36 8.54
C PRO A 462 -16.74 -15.35 7.41
N ASN A 463 -15.78 -15.60 6.53
CA ASN A 463 -15.44 -14.72 5.41
C ASN A 463 -16.23 -15.01 4.13
N SER A 464 -17.08 -16.03 4.14
CA SER A 464 -17.73 -16.54 2.93
C SER A 464 -18.83 -15.65 2.34
N ASN A 465 -19.46 -14.79 3.15
CA ASN A 465 -20.63 -13.99 2.75
C ASN A 465 -20.63 -12.61 3.39
N ARG A 466 -19.53 -11.86 3.21
CA ARG A 466 -19.35 -10.49 3.73
C ARG A 466 -18.45 -9.66 2.84
N MET A 467 -18.90 -8.46 2.49
CA MET A 467 -18.09 -7.52 1.71
C MET A 467 -16.99 -6.87 2.53
N ARG A 468 -17.24 -6.63 3.84
CA ARG A 468 -16.23 -6.02 4.70
C ARG A 468 -14.94 -6.83 4.82
N THR A 469 -15.03 -8.16 4.77
CA THR A 469 -13.83 -9.03 4.83
C THR A 469 -13.05 -9.02 3.52
N LEU A 470 -13.70 -8.79 2.38
CA LEU A 470 -13.05 -8.65 1.08
C LEU A 470 -12.35 -7.29 0.93
N ASN A 471 -12.89 -6.25 1.54
CA ASN A 471 -12.39 -4.88 1.40
C ASN A 471 -11.32 -4.51 2.43
N GLY A 472 -11.45 -4.96 3.70
CA GLY A 472 -10.54 -4.56 4.77
C GLY A 472 -10.80 -3.15 5.31
N GLY A 473 -9.83 -2.60 6.03
CA GLY A 473 -9.85 -1.22 6.54
C GLY A 473 -9.74 -0.18 5.43
N TRP A 474 -9.90 1.10 5.76
CA TRP A 474 -9.90 2.22 4.80
C TRP A 474 -10.93 2.07 3.66
N SER A 475 -12.00 1.29 3.87
CA SER A 475 -13.03 1.01 2.87
C SER A 475 -14.38 1.50 3.37
N TYR A 476 -14.89 2.58 2.81
CA TYR A 476 -16.14 3.27 3.18
C TYR A 476 -16.15 3.86 4.60
N SER A 477 -15.29 3.40 5.48
CA SER A 477 -15.03 3.88 6.84
C SER A 477 -13.61 3.50 7.25
N TRP A 478 -13.10 4.13 8.31
CA TRP A 478 -11.75 3.83 8.81
C TRP A 478 -11.52 2.34 9.09
N GLN A 479 -12.44 1.69 9.80
CA GLN A 479 -12.32 0.26 10.14
C GLN A 479 -12.86 -0.69 9.05
N GLY A 480 -13.39 -0.17 7.95
CA GLY A 480 -14.04 -0.97 6.90
C GLY A 480 -15.37 -1.60 7.32
N ASP A 481 -15.89 -1.24 8.48
CA ASP A 481 -17.11 -1.81 9.04
C ASP A 481 -18.39 -1.36 8.32
N ALA A 482 -18.32 -0.31 7.52
CA ALA A 482 -19.41 0.16 6.68
C ALA A 482 -19.52 -0.58 5.32
N ALA A 483 -18.53 -1.39 4.94
CA ALA A 483 -18.47 -1.99 3.61
C ALA A 483 -19.64 -2.94 3.28
N ASP A 484 -20.14 -3.72 4.25
CA ASP A 484 -21.32 -4.57 4.03
C ASP A 484 -22.56 -3.77 3.59
N ARG A 485 -22.66 -2.49 4.02
CA ARG A 485 -23.77 -1.60 3.65
C ARG A 485 -23.56 -0.91 2.30
N TYR A 486 -22.35 -0.40 2.07
CA TYR A 486 -22.08 0.42 0.88
C TYR A 486 -21.73 -0.41 -0.36
N ALA A 487 -21.22 -1.62 -0.17
CA ALA A 487 -20.83 -2.53 -1.25
C ALA A 487 -21.89 -3.63 -1.53
N GLU A 488 -23.13 -3.47 -1.09
CA GLU A 488 -24.21 -4.48 -1.26
C GLU A 488 -24.54 -4.80 -2.73
N SER A 489 -24.14 -3.95 -3.67
CA SER A 489 -24.33 -4.19 -5.11
C SER A 489 -23.27 -5.13 -5.72
N TYR A 490 -22.21 -5.46 -4.98
CA TYR A 490 -21.16 -6.40 -5.40
C TYR A 490 -21.41 -7.78 -4.80
N ASN A 491 -20.86 -8.82 -5.43
CA ASN A 491 -21.04 -10.19 -4.96
C ASN A 491 -20.03 -10.53 -3.84
N THR A 492 -20.53 -11.11 -2.76
CA THR A 492 -19.72 -11.84 -1.79
C THR A 492 -19.17 -13.13 -2.43
N ILE A 493 -18.26 -13.83 -1.75
CA ILE A 493 -17.72 -15.13 -2.25
C ILE A 493 -18.87 -16.12 -2.50
N TYR A 494 -19.82 -16.22 -1.56
CA TYR A 494 -20.96 -17.11 -1.72
C TYR A 494 -21.85 -16.75 -2.91
N GLU A 495 -22.20 -15.48 -3.06
CA GLU A 495 -23.06 -15.00 -4.15
C GLU A 495 -22.41 -15.21 -5.51
N ALA A 496 -21.13 -14.87 -5.65
CA ALA A 496 -20.37 -15.08 -6.89
C ALA A 496 -20.27 -16.58 -7.26
N LEU A 497 -20.01 -17.46 -6.30
CA LEU A 497 -19.98 -18.90 -6.54
C LEU A 497 -21.37 -19.44 -6.90
N ALA A 498 -22.43 -18.95 -6.26
CA ALA A 498 -23.81 -19.34 -6.57
C ALA A 498 -24.24 -18.89 -7.97
N GLU A 499 -23.80 -17.71 -8.40
CA GLU A 499 -24.00 -17.22 -9.77
C GLU A 499 -23.22 -18.08 -10.78
N LYS A 500 -21.93 -18.34 -10.52
CA LYS A 500 -21.04 -19.06 -11.44
C LYS A 500 -21.41 -20.53 -11.62
N PHE A 501 -21.71 -21.26 -10.53
CA PHE A 501 -21.97 -22.71 -10.54
C PHE A 501 -23.45 -23.07 -10.53
N GLY A 502 -24.32 -22.06 -10.40
CA GLY A 502 -25.78 -22.20 -10.29
C GLY A 502 -26.29 -22.34 -8.85
N GLN A 503 -27.27 -21.52 -8.47
CA GLN A 503 -27.84 -21.43 -7.13
C GLN A 503 -28.23 -22.79 -6.50
N ALA A 504 -28.71 -23.75 -7.32
CA ALA A 504 -29.09 -25.08 -6.86
C ALA A 504 -27.90 -25.98 -6.47
N ASN A 505 -26.71 -25.64 -6.94
CA ASN A 505 -25.50 -26.41 -6.70
C ASN A 505 -24.64 -25.84 -5.56
N VAL A 506 -24.91 -24.63 -5.11
CA VAL A 506 -24.10 -23.97 -4.08
C VAL A 506 -24.93 -23.76 -2.82
N LYS A 507 -24.49 -24.35 -1.72
CA LYS A 507 -25.13 -24.21 -0.41
C LYS A 507 -24.22 -23.42 0.51
N TRP A 508 -24.79 -22.45 1.22
CA TRP A 508 -24.09 -21.68 2.22
C TRP A 508 -24.51 -22.06 3.65
N VAL A 509 -23.54 -22.38 4.49
CA VAL A 509 -23.69 -22.59 5.93
C VAL A 509 -22.41 -22.08 6.61
N PRO A 510 -22.45 -20.99 7.34
CA PRO A 510 -21.23 -20.34 7.86
C PRO A 510 -20.46 -21.19 8.87
N GLY A 511 -21.15 -21.94 9.75
CA GLY A 511 -20.53 -22.71 10.84
C GLY A 511 -19.91 -21.83 11.94
N VAL A 512 -19.25 -20.74 11.56
CA VAL A 512 -18.74 -19.65 12.41
C VAL A 512 -19.04 -18.34 11.70
N SER A 513 -19.42 -17.30 12.43
CA SER A 513 -19.67 -15.95 11.91
C SER A 513 -19.03 -14.90 12.79
N TYR A 514 -18.77 -13.71 12.24
CA TYR A 514 -18.36 -12.57 13.06
C TYR A 514 -19.59 -11.92 13.70
N GLU A 515 -19.49 -11.67 15.02
CA GLU A 515 -20.55 -11.05 15.83
C GLU A 515 -19.94 -10.09 16.87
N GLY A 516 -20.69 -9.06 17.24
CA GLY A 516 -20.28 -8.10 18.27
C GLY A 516 -19.49 -6.90 17.73
N ALA A 517 -19.06 -6.03 18.64
CA ALA A 517 -18.40 -4.77 18.30
C ALA A 517 -16.88 -4.89 18.03
N ASN A 518 -16.25 -5.94 18.51
CA ASN A 518 -14.84 -6.21 18.27
C ASN A 518 -14.68 -7.02 16.98
N TRP A 519 -13.77 -6.62 16.10
CA TRP A 519 -13.50 -7.32 14.85
C TRP A 519 -13.12 -8.81 15.02
N GLN A 520 -12.50 -9.18 16.15
CA GLN A 520 -12.14 -10.57 16.47
C GLN A 520 -13.30 -11.40 17.05
N SER A 521 -14.44 -10.76 17.36
CA SER A 521 -15.56 -11.46 18.02
C SER A 521 -16.29 -12.37 17.05
N GLU A 522 -16.41 -13.63 17.43
CA GLU A 522 -17.06 -14.68 16.65
C GLU A 522 -18.25 -15.26 17.40
N SER A 523 -19.27 -15.68 16.64
CA SER A 523 -20.46 -16.38 17.15
C SER A 523 -20.11 -17.66 17.92
N GLU A 524 -21.08 -18.19 18.65
CA GLU A 524 -21.03 -19.60 19.05
C GLU A 524 -21.09 -20.48 17.79
N PRO A 525 -20.13 -21.43 17.64
CA PRO A 525 -20.03 -22.23 16.42
C PRO A 525 -21.19 -23.20 16.22
N ASP A 526 -21.69 -23.32 15.00
CA ASP A 526 -22.60 -24.41 14.58
C ASP A 526 -21.88 -25.36 13.60
N TYR A 527 -20.86 -26.03 14.08
CA TYR A 527 -20.11 -27.02 13.29
C TYR A 527 -21.02 -28.15 12.80
N ALA A 528 -22.00 -28.57 13.61
CA ALA A 528 -22.90 -29.68 13.28
C ALA A 528 -23.72 -29.40 12.02
N SER A 529 -24.21 -28.16 11.84
CA SER A 529 -24.93 -27.77 10.62
C SER A 529 -24.02 -27.74 9.39
N ALA A 530 -22.79 -27.26 9.51
CA ALA A 530 -21.82 -27.28 8.43
C ALA A 530 -21.45 -28.72 8.02
N VAL A 531 -21.19 -29.62 8.98
CA VAL A 531 -20.91 -31.04 8.73
C VAL A 531 -22.09 -31.75 8.07
N ARG A 532 -23.35 -31.49 8.55
CA ARG A 532 -24.55 -32.03 7.88
C ARG A 532 -24.70 -31.54 6.44
N ALA A 533 -24.35 -30.28 6.19
CA ALA A 533 -24.41 -29.72 4.85
C ALA A 533 -23.37 -30.34 3.91
N ALA A 534 -22.17 -30.63 4.42
CA ALA A 534 -21.10 -31.28 3.68
C ALA A 534 -21.47 -32.66 3.12
N ALA A 535 -22.38 -33.39 3.76
CA ALA A 535 -22.80 -34.70 3.30
C ALA A 535 -23.32 -34.71 1.85
N SER A 536 -23.98 -33.64 1.40
CA SER A 536 -24.52 -33.49 0.04
C SER A 536 -23.59 -32.77 -0.94
N ALA A 537 -22.43 -32.29 -0.48
CA ALA A 537 -21.46 -31.57 -1.30
C ALA A 537 -20.46 -32.55 -1.97
N ASP A 538 -19.99 -32.16 -3.14
CA ASP A 538 -18.85 -32.82 -3.82
C ASP A 538 -17.51 -32.23 -3.30
N VAL A 539 -17.52 -30.92 -2.97
CA VAL A 539 -16.37 -30.16 -2.48
C VAL A 539 -16.80 -29.11 -1.46
N ILE A 540 -15.92 -28.81 -0.53
CA ILE A 540 -16.11 -27.76 0.50
C ILE A 540 -15.17 -26.60 0.18
N VAL A 541 -15.70 -25.39 0.10
CA VAL A 541 -14.95 -24.14 0.02
C VAL A 541 -15.07 -23.44 1.38
N ALA A 542 -14.00 -23.52 2.18
CA ALA A 542 -13.94 -22.97 3.53
C ALA A 542 -13.19 -21.63 3.49
N CYS A 543 -13.93 -20.52 3.70
CA CYS A 543 -13.39 -19.17 3.70
C CYS A 543 -13.11 -18.72 5.13
N VAL A 544 -11.84 -18.69 5.48
CA VAL A 544 -11.35 -18.34 6.82
C VAL A 544 -10.40 -17.16 6.74
N GLY A 545 -10.12 -16.54 7.89
CA GLY A 545 -9.21 -15.40 7.94
C GLY A 545 -9.60 -14.38 8.99
N GLU A 546 -9.61 -13.13 8.61
CA GLU A 546 -9.86 -11.99 9.48
C GLU A 546 -11.07 -11.17 9.06
N ASN A 547 -11.73 -10.52 10.03
CA ASN A 547 -12.67 -9.45 9.76
C ASN A 547 -11.90 -8.15 9.48
N SER A 548 -12.56 -7.11 8.97
CA SER A 548 -11.92 -5.83 8.72
C SER A 548 -11.48 -5.14 10.01
N TYR A 549 -10.32 -4.53 9.96
CA TYR A 549 -9.73 -3.70 11.01
C TYR A 549 -8.74 -2.73 10.36
N CYS A 550 -8.36 -1.69 11.10
CA CYS A 550 -7.29 -0.77 10.74
C CYS A 550 -6.55 -0.32 11.99
N GLU A 551 -5.24 -0.08 11.88
CA GLU A 551 -4.37 0.51 12.93
C GLU A 551 -4.45 -0.18 14.30
N THR A 552 -4.30 0.58 15.39
CA THR A 552 -4.30 0.08 16.79
C THR A 552 -5.46 -0.86 17.12
N PRO A 553 -6.71 -0.65 16.69
CA PRO A 553 -7.78 -1.63 16.87
C PRO A 553 -7.46 -3.02 16.33
N GLY A 554 -6.62 -3.13 15.29
CA GLY A 554 -6.17 -4.39 14.70
C GLY A 554 -5.03 -5.10 15.45
N ASN A 555 -4.57 -4.58 16.59
CA ASN A 555 -3.54 -5.24 17.40
C ASN A 555 -3.97 -6.63 17.87
N ILE A 556 -3.03 -7.58 17.84
CA ILE A 556 -3.24 -8.96 18.27
C ILE A 556 -2.20 -9.37 19.33
N ASN A 557 -2.52 -10.39 20.11
CA ASN A 557 -1.58 -11.04 21.04
C ASN A 557 -1.15 -12.44 20.54
N ASP A 558 -1.87 -12.99 19.58
CA ASP A 558 -1.62 -14.32 19.02
C ASP A 558 -1.76 -14.27 17.49
N LEU A 559 -0.73 -14.70 16.79
CA LEU A 559 -0.71 -14.75 15.32
C LEU A 559 -1.47 -15.96 14.76
N ASN A 560 -1.85 -16.94 15.59
CA ASN A 560 -2.66 -18.07 15.14
C ASN A 560 -4.01 -17.61 14.58
N LEU A 561 -4.45 -18.28 13.53
CA LEU A 561 -5.84 -18.16 13.09
C LEU A 561 -6.79 -18.56 14.23
N SER A 562 -7.98 -17.98 14.28
CA SER A 562 -8.99 -18.25 15.32
C SER A 562 -9.15 -19.74 15.60
N PRO A 563 -9.14 -20.16 16.88
CA PRO A 563 -9.38 -21.56 17.24
C PRO A 563 -10.74 -22.08 16.75
N LYS A 564 -11.78 -21.23 16.73
CA LYS A 564 -13.11 -21.63 16.23
C LYS A 564 -13.09 -21.92 14.73
N GLN A 565 -12.40 -21.10 13.96
CA GLN A 565 -12.22 -21.31 12.52
C GLN A 565 -11.36 -22.55 12.24
N LYS A 566 -10.24 -22.73 12.96
CA LYS A 566 -9.41 -23.94 12.85
C LYS A 566 -10.21 -25.21 13.17
N GLN A 567 -11.07 -25.18 14.20
CA GLN A 567 -11.93 -26.31 14.54
C GLN A 567 -12.97 -26.59 13.47
N LEU A 568 -13.59 -25.54 12.86
CA LEU A 568 -14.49 -25.71 11.71
C LEU A 568 -13.80 -26.50 10.57
N VAL A 569 -12.56 -26.10 10.22
CA VAL A 569 -11.77 -26.78 9.16
C VAL A 569 -11.55 -28.26 9.54
N ARG A 570 -11.20 -28.58 10.79
CA ARG A 570 -10.98 -29.95 11.25
C ARG A 570 -12.25 -30.81 11.18
N GLU A 571 -13.40 -30.27 11.63
CA GLU A 571 -14.69 -30.95 11.58
C GLU A 571 -15.12 -31.23 10.13
N LEU A 572 -14.88 -30.30 9.23
CA LEU A 572 -15.19 -30.47 7.80
C LEU A 572 -14.26 -31.48 7.14
N ALA A 573 -12.96 -31.44 7.43
CA ALA A 573 -11.99 -32.42 6.91
C ALA A 573 -12.30 -33.83 7.36
N ALA A 574 -12.81 -34.02 8.60
CA ALA A 574 -13.24 -35.32 9.13
C ALA A 574 -14.39 -35.93 8.33
N THR A 575 -15.13 -35.16 7.53
CA THR A 575 -16.17 -35.70 6.61
C THR A 575 -15.60 -36.50 5.43
N GLY A 576 -14.31 -36.41 5.18
CA GLY A 576 -13.61 -37.01 4.04
C GLY A 576 -13.91 -36.33 2.69
N LYS A 577 -14.63 -35.22 2.66
CA LYS A 577 -14.87 -34.43 1.44
C LYS A 577 -13.64 -33.63 1.09
N PRO A 578 -13.30 -33.46 -0.21
CA PRO A 578 -12.25 -32.53 -0.62
C PRO A 578 -12.53 -31.12 -0.09
N LEU A 579 -11.49 -30.51 0.48
CA LEU A 579 -11.56 -29.18 1.10
C LEU A 579 -10.64 -28.22 0.34
N VAL A 580 -11.19 -27.10 -0.10
CA VAL A 580 -10.48 -25.95 -0.63
C VAL A 580 -10.52 -24.87 0.46
N LEU A 581 -9.35 -24.46 0.92
CA LEU A 581 -9.18 -23.43 1.94
C LEU A 581 -8.94 -22.09 1.26
N ILE A 582 -9.80 -21.13 1.53
CA ILE A 582 -9.64 -19.74 1.08
C ILE A 582 -9.20 -18.92 2.28
N LEU A 583 -8.02 -18.31 2.17
CA LEU A 583 -7.47 -17.39 3.16
C LEU A 583 -7.85 -15.96 2.76
N ASN A 584 -8.67 -15.30 3.57
CA ASN A 584 -9.08 -13.91 3.36
C ASN A 584 -8.66 -13.12 4.60
N GLU A 585 -7.46 -12.60 4.57
CA GLU A 585 -6.78 -12.05 5.73
C GLU A 585 -5.85 -10.88 5.34
N GLY A 586 -5.72 -9.92 6.25
CA GLY A 586 -4.86 -8.76 6.05
C GLY A 586 -3.40 -9.01 6.41
N ARG A 587 -3.11 -10.11 7.07
CA ARG A 587 -1.77 -10.57 7.46
C ARG A 587 -1.74 -12.09 7.50
N PRO A 588 -0.58 -12.74 7.24
CA PRO A 588 -0.48 -14.20 7.27
C PRO A 588 -0.72 -14.74 8.69
N ARG A 589 -1.86 -15.43 8.90
CA ARG A 589 -2.20 -16.10 10.17
C ARG A 589 -1.64 -17.52 10.16
N LEU A 590 -1.14 -17.97 11.31
CA LEU A 590 -0.56 -19.32 11.40
C LEU A 590 -1.62 -20.42 11.23
N ILE A 591 -1.46 -21.23 10.19
CA ILE A 591 -2.39 -22.27 9.77
C ILE A 591 -1.71 -23.64 9.58
N GLY A 592 -0.44 -23.80 9.96
CA GLY A 592 0.36 -25.01 9.70
C GLY A 592 -0.27 -26.30 10.21
N ASP A 593 -1.21 -26.25 11.17
CA ASP A 593 -1.94 -27.37 11.72
C ASP A 593 -3.23 -27.75 10.95
N ILE A 594 -3.73 -26.87 10.10
CA ILE A 594 -4.94 -27.11 9.28
C ILE A 594 -4.64 -27.16 7.77
N GLU A 595 -3.55 -26.55 7.31
CA GLU A 595 -3.15 -26.56 5.91
C GLU A 595 -3.03 -28.00 5.34
N PRO A 596 -2.46 -29.00 6.05
CA PRO A 596 -2.38 -30.36 5.54
C PRO A 596 -3.73 -31.05 5.30
N LEU A 597 -4.81 -30.54 5.89
CA LEU A 597 -6.15 -31.05 5.75
C LEU A 597 -6.83 -30.60 4.45
N ALA A 598 -6.32 -29.52 3.81
CA ALA A 598 -6.85 -28.99 2.58
C ALA A 598 -6.21 -29.61 1.34
N LYS A 599 -7.00 -29.83 0.30
CA LYS A 599 -6.53 -30.27 -1.03
C LYS A 599 -6.06 -29.10 -1.88
N ALA A 600 -6.62 -27.93 -1.67
CA ALA A 600 -6.15 -26.68 -2.27
C ALA A 600 -6.18 -25.55 -1.24
N VAL A 601 -5.26 -24.61 -1.38
CA VAL A 601 -5.18 -23.39 -0.58
C VAL A 601 -5.01 -22.23 -1.53
N VAL A 602 -5.87 -21.23 -1.37
CA VAL A 602 -5.84 -19.97 -2.12
C VAL A 602 -5.79 -18.83 -1.12
N ASP A 603 -4.78 -17.99 -1.21
CA ASP A 603 -4.72 -16.73 -0.47
C ASP A 603 -5.28 -15.62 -1.35
N ILE A 604 -6.37 -15.00 -0.91
CA ILE A 604 -7.01 -13.89 -1.61
C ILE A 604 -6.70 -12.55 -0.97
N MET A 605 -6.04 -12.55 0.19
CA MET A 605 -5.75 -11.35 0.97
C MET A 605 -7.01 -10.46 1.10
N LEU A 606 -6.96 -9.21 0.60
CA LEU A 606 -8.06 -8.23 0.63
C LEU A 606 -8.36 -7.71 -0.80
N PRO A 607 -9.09 -8.48 -1.61
CA PRO A 607 -9.23 -8.27 -3.05
C PRO A 607 -10.23 -7.17 -3.45
N GLY A 608 -10.84 -6.48 -2.49
CA GLY A 608 -11.77 -5.37 -2.75
C GLY A 608 -13.15 -5.83 -3.24
N ASN A 609 -13.89 -4.87 -3.81
CA ASN A 609 -15.30 -5.06 -4.20
C ASN A 609 -15.53 -6.18 -5.21
N PHE A 610 -14.60 -6.44 -6.12
CA PHE A 610 -14.71 -7.50 -7.14
C PHE A 610 -14.15 -8.85 -6.67
N GLY A 611 -13.74 -8.97 -5.40
CA GLY A 611 -13.06 -10.16 -4.89
C GLY A 611 -13.88 -11.44 -5.00
N GLY A 612 -15.20 -11.38 -4.79
CA GLY A 612 -16.08 -12.54 -4.95
C GLY A 612 -16.10 -13.06 -6.39
N ASP A 613 -16.32 -12.17 -7.35
CA ASP A 613 -16.41 -12.52 -8.78
C ASP A 613 -15.07 -13.01 -9.33
N ALA A 614 -13.97 -12.36 -8.93
CA ALA A 614 -12.62 -12.76 -9.30
C ALA A 614 -12.29 -14.17 -8.79
N LEU A 615 -12.59 -14.47 -7.54
CA LEU A 615 -12.38 -15.80 -6.97
C LEU A 615 -13.23 -16.85 -7.68
N ALA A 616 -14.50 -16.55 -7.97
CA ALA A 616 -15.38 -17.49 -8.67
C ALA A 616 -14.88 -17.80 -10.08
N ALA A 617 -14.35 -16.83 -10.81
CA ALA A 617 -13.75 -17.01 -12.14
C ALA A 617 -12.47 -17.90 -12.07
N LEU A 618 -11.63 -17.67 -11.06
CA LEU A 618 -10.43 -18.48 -10.82
C LEU A 618 -10.79 -19.92 -10.43
N LEU A 619 -11.69 -20.12 -9.47
CA LEU A 619 -12.08 -21.47 -9.03
C LEU A 619 -12.84 -22.25 -10.10
N SER A 620 -13.51 -21.60 -11.04
CA SER A 620 -14.15 -22.25 -12.19
C SER A 620 -13.18 -22.61 -13.32
N GLY A 621 -11.98 -22.02 -13.31
CA GLY A 621 -10.99 -22.14 -14.37
C GLY A 621 -11.30 -21.29 -15.62
N GLU A 622 -12.20 -20.33 -15.52
CA GLU A 622 -12.40 -19.32 -16.54
C GLU A 622 -11.18 -18.38 -16.63
N GLU A 623 -10.62 -18.06 -15.46
CA GLU A 623 -9.34 -17.36 -15.32
C GLU A 623 -8.26 -18.29 -14.77
N ASN A 624 -6.99 -17.92 -14.94
CA ASN A 624 -5.85 -18.64 -14.42
C ASN A 624 -5.16 -17.87 -13.30
N PHE A 625 -4.67 -18.57 -12.29
CA PHE A 625 -3.87 -17.96 -11.23
C PHE A 625 -2.50 -17.50 -11.74
N SER A 626 -2.10 -16.30 -11.29
CA SER A 626 -0.80 -15.72 -11.63
C SER A 626 -0.16 -14.94 -10.47
N GLY A 627 -0.90 -14.71 -9.39
CA GLY A 627 -0.40 -14.01 -8.21
C GLY A 627 0.75 -14.77 -7.54
N LYS A 628 1.70 -14.02 -6.97
CA LYS A 628 2.81 -14.54 -6.16
C LYS A 628 2.82 -13.82 -4.83
N LEU A 629 3.14 -14.52 -3.71
CA LEU A 629 3.20 -13.89 -2.40
C LEU A 629 4.23 -12.75 -2.37
N PRO A 630 3.85 -11.53 -1.99
CA PRO A 630 4.77 -10.42 -1.82
C PRO A 630 5.41 -10.38 -0.43
N PHE A 631 5.21 -11.42 0.35
CA PHE A 631 5.75 -11.62 1.69
C PHE A 631 6.06 -13.09 1.95
N THR A 632 6.88 -13.35 2.96
CA THR A 632 7.13 -14.69 3.51
C THR A 632 5.97 -15.08 4.42
N TYR A 633 5.25 -16.16 4.10
CA TYR A 633 4.19 -16.70 4.94
C TYR A 633 4.80 -17.52 6.08
N SER A 634 4.73 -17.01 7.31
CA SER A 634 5.34 -17.64 8.49
C SER A 634 4.64 -18.94 8.87
N ARG A 635 5.41 -19.91 9.31
CA ARG A 635 4.92 -21.20 9.82
C ARG A 635 4.82 -21.24 11.34
N HIS A 636 5.72 -20.55 12.03
CA HIS A 636 5.89 -20.61 13.48
C HIS A 636 5.85 -19.21 14.10
N ALA A 637 5.23 -19.08 15.25
CA ALA A 637 5.06 -17.78 15.95
C ALA A 637 6.39 -17.16 16.43
N HIS A 638 7.43 -17.97 16.63
CA HIS A 638 8.72 -17.53 17.14
C HIS A 638 9.83 -17.53 16.08
N SER A 639 9.49 -17.80 14.83
CA SER A 639 10.41 -17.78 13.69
C SER A 639 9.80 -16.91 12.58
N LEU A 640 9.66 -15.62 12.89
CA LEU A 640 9.19 -14.62 11.93
C LEU A 640 10.41 -14.01 11.24
N HIS A 641 10.51 -14.21 9.93
CA HIS A 641 11.62 -13.69 9.13
C HIS A 641 11.14 -13.39 7.72
N THR A 642 11.91 -12.59 7.02
CA THR A 642 11.69 -12.24 5.63
C THR A 642 12.62 -13.06 4.72
N TYR A 643 12.36 -13.06 3.41
CA TYR A 643 13.13 -13.83 2.45
C TYR A 643 14.62 -13.40 2.34
N ASP A 644 14.94 -12.16 2.75
CA ASP A 644 16.27 -11.54 2.73
C ASP A 644 16.96 -11.57 4.09
N TYR A 645 16.74 -12.63 4.87
CA TYR A 645 17.41 -12.84 6.16
C TYR A 645 18.94 -12.90 6.01
N LYS A 646 19.68 -12.73 7.12
CA LYS A 646 21.14 -12.81 7.09
C LYS A 646 21.61 -14.26 6.95
N VAL A 647 22.66 -14.49 6.18
CA VAL A 647 23.19 -15.86 5.94
C VAL A 647 23.49 -16.64 7.22
N SER A 648 23.81 -15.94 8.31
CA SER A 648 24.11 -16.54 9.61
C SER A 648 22.88 -16.99 10.41
N GLU A 649 21.66 -16.61 9.99
CA GLU A 649 20.41 -16.98 10.68
C GLU A 649 19.96 -18.40 10.33
N ASN A 650 20.41 -18.93 9.19
CA ASN A 650 20.09 -20.29 8.76
C ASN A 650 21.24 -21.24 9.10
N VAL A 651 21.11 -22.00 10.16
CA VAL A 651 22.10 -22.95 10.65
C VAL A 651 21.61 -24.36 10.39
N GLN A 652 22.52 -25.26 9.92
CA GLN A 652 22.18 -26.67 9.77
C GLN A 652 21.96 -27.35 11.11
N THR A 653 20.89 -28.13 11.21
CA THR A 653 20.61 -28.96 12.38
C THR A 653 21.71 -30.01 12.55
N MET A 654 22.22 -30.18 13.78
CA MET A 654 23.16 -31.22 14.12
C MET A 654 22.37 -32.52 14.43
N GLU A 655 22.71 -33.59 13.74
CA GLU A 655 22.06 -34.89 13.96
C GLU A 655 22.49 -35.55 15.29
N GLY A 656 21.65 -36.44 15.80
CA GLY A 656 21.93 -37.23 16.99
C GLY A 656 21.56 -36.53 18.30
N LEU A 657 22.49 -36.47 19.25
CA LEU A 657 22.25 -35.96 20.61
C LEU A 657 21.83 -34.47 20.66
N TYR A 658 22.15 -33.68 19.62
CA TYR A 658 21.97 -32.25 19.57
C TYR A 658 20.96 -31.85 18.49
N ASN A 659 19.89 -32.62 18.31
CA ASN A 659 18.79 -32.19 17.42
C ASN A 659 18.09 -30.94 17.99
N TYR A 660 17.97 -29.91 17.15
CA TYR A 660 17.34 -28.66 17.50
C TYR A 660 16.76 -27.96 16.25
N ASP A 661 15.81 -27.07 16.46
CA ASP A 661 15.20 -26.29 15.41
C ASP A 661 16.15 -25.13 15.03
N ALA A 662 16.85 -25.26 13.93
CA ALA A 662 17.83 -24.28 13.47
C ALA A 662 17.62 -23.83 12.03
N VAL A 663 16.70 -24.46 11.30
CA VAL A 663 16.41 -24.17 9.90
C VAL A 663 15.37 -23.06 9.79
N MET A 664 15.55 -22.15 8.83
CA MET A 664 14.57 -21.14 8.48
C MET A 664 13.38 -21.79 7.76
N ASP A 665 12.38 -22.22 8.53
CA ASP A 665 11.21 -22.95 8.04
C ASP A 665 10.01 -21.99 7.89
N VAL A 666 9.39 -22.00 6.70
CA VAL A 666 8.27 -21.15 6.35
C VAL A 666 7.10 -21.98 5.82
N GLN A 667 5.89 -21.45 5.92
CA GLN A 667 4.74 -22.10 5.29
C GLN A 667 4.84 -21.96 3.77
N TRP A 668 5.09 -20.76 3.27
CA TRP A 668 5.41 -20.48 1.87
C TRP A 668 6.40 -19.31 1.77
N PRO A 669 7.40 -19.39 0.90
CA PRO A 669 8.37 -18.33 0.73
C PRO A 669 7.79 -17.13 -0.07
N PHE A 670 8.44 -15.99 0.06
CA PHE A 670 8.25 -14.85 -0.86
C PHE A 670 8.37 -15.29 -2.32
N GLY A 671 7.47 -14.86 -3.18
CA GLY A 671 7.38 -15.23 -4.58
C GLY A 671 6.69 -16.58 -4.82
N ALA A 672 6.18 -17.27 -3.78
CA ALA A 672 5.40 -18.50 -3.95
C ALA A 672 4.06 -18.20 -4.62
N GLY A 673 3.63 -19.09 -5.49
CA GLY A 673 2.36 -19.06 -6.19
C GLY A 673 2.37 -20.04 -7.35
N LEU A 674 1.29 -20.81 -7.46
CA LEU A 674 1.07 -21.81 -8.51
C LEU A 674 0.17 -21.24 -9.61
N SER A 675 0.17 -21.88 -10.75
CA SER A 675 -0.74 -21.62 -11.87
C SER A 675 -1.43 -22.92 -12.27
N TYR A 676 -2.45 -22.84 -13.10
CA TYR A 676 -3.04 -24.01 -13.77
C TYR A 676 -2.18 -24.51 -14.94
N THR A 677 -1.10 -23.77 -15.27
CA THR A 677 -0.08 -24.17 -16.24
C THR A 677 1.29 -24.24 -15.58
N GLU A 678 2.31 -24.69 -16.30
CA GLU A 678 3.67 -24.85 -15.81
C GLU A 678 4.64 -24.03 -16.65
N PHE A 679 5.66 -23.44 -15.98
CA PHE A 679 6.69 -22.66 -16.64
C PHE A 679 8.07 -23.27 -16.40
N GLU A 680 8.87 -23.34 -17.47
CA GLU A 680 10.25 -23.80 -17.43
C GLU A 680 11.19 -22.63 -17.73
N TYR A 681 12.21 -22.49 -16.87
CA TYR A 681 13.26 -21.48 -17.03
C TYR A 681 14.52 -22.11 -17.60
N SER A 682 15.13 -21.43 -18.58
CA SER A 682 16.39 -21.87 -19.20
C SER A 682 17.28 -20.67 -19.57
N ASP A 683 18.54 -20.96 -19.91
CA ASP A 683 19.49 -20.03 -20.54
C ASP A 683 19.72 -18.70 -19.81
N LEU A 684 19.70 -18.69 -18.46
CA LEU A 684 20.11 -17.49 -17.71
C LEU A 684 21.59 -17.19 -18.03
N LYS A 685 21.86 -15.98 -18.55
CA LYS A 685 23.19 -15.53 -18.92
C LYS A 685 23.37 -14.02 -18.77
N VAL A 686 24.63 -13.60 -18.67
CA VAL A 686 25.04 -12.18 -18.76
C VAL A 686 25.08 -11.79 -20.23
N VAL A 687 24.39 -10.70 -20.60
CA VAL A 687 24.27 -10.26 -22.01
C VAL A 687 25.62 -9.89 -22.62
N SER A 688 26.48 -9.22 -21.86
CA SER A 688 27.83 -8.84 -22.32
C SER A 688 28.76 -10.05 -22.53
N GLY A 689 28.42 -11.22 -22.00
CA GLY A 689 29.30 -12.40 -21.93
C GLY A 689 30.50 -12.22 -21.00
N ASN A 690 30.61 -11.08 -20.32
CA ASN A 690 31.67 -10.77 -19.34
C ASN A 690 31.09 -10.81 -17.92
N ALA A 691 31.68 -11.62 -17.06
CA ALA A 691 31.30 -11.72 -15.65
C ALA A 691 31.94 -10.63 -14.77
N ASP A 692 32.96 -9.94 -15.25
CA ASP A 692 33.64 -8.87 -14.53
C ASP A 692 32.87 -7.56 -14.68
N PHE A 693 32.70 -6.83 -13.56
CA PHE A 693 32.02 -5.54 -13.52
C PHE A 693 32.63 -4.61 -12.47
N LYS A 694 32.23 -3.33 -12.49
CA LYS A 694 32.58 -2.31 -11.51
C LYS A 694 31.46 -1.30 -11.30
N SER A 695 31.65 -0.37 -10.37
CA SER A 695 30.73 0.76 -10.15
C SER A 695 30.51 1.55 -11.45
N GLY A 696 29.25 1.91 -11.71
CA GLY A 696 28.80 2.64 -12.89
C GLY A 696 28.46 1.75 -14.11
N ASP A 697 28.74 0.46 -14.07
CA ASP A 697 28.34 -0.46 -15.13
C ASP A 697 26.83 -0.77 -15.06
N LEU A 698 26.22 -1.03 -16.22
CA LEU A 698 24.88 -1.59 -16.32
C LEU A 698 25.00 -3.11 -16.43
N LEU A 699 24.40 -3.82 -15.49
CA LEU A 699 24.36 -5.28 -15.49
C LEU A 699 23.08 -5.74 -16.22
N GLU A 700 23.25 -6.54 -17.26
CA GLU A 700 22.16 -6.99 -18.12
C GLU A 700 22.16 -8.51 -18.23
N PHE A 701 20.96 -9.09 -18.08
CA PHE A 701 20.75 -10.53 -18.06
C PHE A 701 19.65 -10.90 -19.04
N GLU A 702 19.75 -12.08 -19.62
CA GLU A 702 18.67 -12.73 -20.37
C GLU A 702 18.34 -14.06 -19.71
N VAL A 703 17.06 -14.38 -19.68
CA VAL A 703 16.51 -15.67 -19.26
C VAL A 703 15.38 -16.06 -20.19
N THR A 704 15.31 -17.31 -20.59
CA THR A 704 14.20 -17.81 -21.41
C THR A 704 13.20 -18.53 -20.52
N VAL A 705 11.92 -18.18 -20.67
CA VAL A 705 10.80 -18.81 -19.97
C VAL A 705 9.85 -19.42 -20.99
N ARG A 706 9.43 -20.65 -20.78
CA ARG A 706 8.52 -21.39 -21.63
C ARG A 706 7.30 -21.85 -20.84
N ASN A 707 6.12 -21.67 -21.41
CA ASN A 707 4.92 -22.33 -20.92
C ASN A 707 4.89 -23.78 -21.41
N THR A 708 5.05 -24.74 -20.52
CA THR A 708 5.10 -26.19 -20.84
C THR A 708 3.76 -26.87 -20.66
N GLY A 709 2.75 -26.18 -20.11
CA GLY A 709 1.41 -26.72 -19.93
C GLY A 709 0.51 -26.52 -21.16
N ASP A 710 -0.77 -26.77 -20.96
CA ASP A 710 -1.81 -26.80 -22.00
C ASP A 710 -2.75 -25.58 -21.96
N ARG A 711 -2.45 -24.60 -21.11
CA ARG A 711 -3.26 -23.40 -20.87
C ARG A 711 -2.39 -22.15 -20.91
N ALA A 712 -2.92 -21.04 -21.41
CA ALA A 712 -2.28 -19.73 -21.34
C ALA A 712 -2.07 -19.32 -19.86
N GLY A 713 -0.99 -18.65 -19.58
CA GLY A 713 -0.68 -18.19 -18.23
C GLY A 713 0.30 -17.04 -18.19
N LYS A 714 0.28 -16.34 -17.06
CA LYS A 714 1.18 -15.24 -16.76
C LYS A 714 2.20 -15.69 -15.72
N GLU A 715 3.46 -15.29 -15.93
CA GLU A 715 4.55 -15.61 -15.00
C GLU A 715 5.30 -14.36 -14.58
N SER A 716 5.53 -14.22 -13.27
CA SER A 716 6.34 -13.14 -12.70
C SER A 716 7.78 -13.62 -12.58
N ILE A 717 8.68 -12.94 -13.27
CA ILE A 717 10.11 -13.27 -13.33
C ILE A 717 10.84 -12.41 -12.31
N LEU A 718 11.48 -13.04 -11.34
CA LEU A 718 12.13 -12.40 -10.20
C LEU A 718 13.65 -12.65 -10.29
N LEU A 719 14.45 -11.57 -10.38
CA LEU A 719 15.90 -11.60 -10.47
C LEU A 719 16.52 -11.20 -9.14
N TYR A 720 17.30 -12.09 -8.54
CA TYR A 720 17.92 -11.88 -7.24
C TYR A 720 19.43 -11.76 -7.36
N SER A 721 20.05 -10.99 -6.43
CA SER A 721 21.49 -11.00 -6.19
C SER A 721 21.84 -11.52 -4.82
N SER A 722 22.98 -12.19 -4.67
CA SER A 722 23.62 -12.55 -3.39
C SER A 722 25.05 -12.07 -3.42
N ASP A 723 25.45 -11.26 -2.43
CA ASP A 723 26.85 -10.98 -2.16
C ASP A 723 27.42 -12.15 -1.36
N LEU A 724 28.49 -12.77 -1.83
CA LEU A 724 29.00 -13.99 -1.20
C LEU A 724 29.95 -13.68 -0.05
N VAL A 725 30.63 -12.54 -0.05
CA VAL A 725 31.56 -12.12 1.00
C VAL A 725 31.62 -10.59 1.09
N ALA A 726 31.12 -10.04 2.18
CA ALA A 726 31.13 -8.61 2.43
C ALA A 726 31.75 -8.25 3.80
N SER A 727 32.11 -7.00 4.00
CA SER A 727 32.67 -6.49 5.27
C SER A 727 31.62 -6.38 6.40
N VAL A 728 30.32 -6.55 6.09
CA VAL A 728 29.23 -6.79 7.02
C VAL A 728 28.49 -8.06 6.59
N ILE A 729 27.75 -8.70 7.51
CA ILE A 729 27.02 -9.93 7.16
C ILE A 729 26.00 -9.63 6.06
N PRO A 730 26.13 -10.24 4.86
CA PRO A 730 25.20 -9.99 3.76
C PRO A 730 23.84 -10.66 3.98
N ASP A 731 22.83 -10.16 3.29
CA ASP A 731 21.56 -10.82 3.14
C ASP A 731 21.74 -12.08 2.26
N VAL A 732 20.95 -13.13 2.51
CA VAL A 732 21.04 -14.38 1.74
C VAL A 732 20.79 -14.16 0.24
N LYS A 733 19.87 -13.24 -0.06
CA LYS A 733 19.58 -12.74 -1.41
C LYS A 733 18.75 -11.45 -1.32
N ARG A 734 18.78 -10.63 -2.37
CA ARG A 734 17.93 -9.43 -2.54
C ARG A 734 17.34 -9.41 -3.93
N LEU A 735 16.06 -9.09 -4.04
CA LEU A 735 15.41 -8.84 -5.32
C LEU A 735 16.00 -7.56 -5.95
N ARG A 736 16.34 -7.64 -7.25
CA ARG A 736 16.94 -6.52 -7.98
C ARG A 736 16.11 -6.07 -9.16
N GLN A 737 15.31 -7.00 -9.72
CA GLN A 737 14.43 -6.69 -10.82
C GLN A 737 13.28 -7.70 -10.83
N PHE A 738 12.11 -7.24 -11.29
CA PHE A 738 11.01 -8.11 -11.63
C PHE A 738 10.32 -7.64 -12.90
N THR A 739 9.71 -8.57 -13.61
CA THR A 739 8.83 -8.30 -14.73
C THR A 739 7.83 -9.41 -14.87
N ARG A 740 6.83 -9.21 -15.70
CA ARG A 740 5.77 -10.17 -15.93
C ARG A 740 5.58 -10.40 -17.42
N ILE A 741 5.30 -11.64 -17.81
CA ILE A 741 5.05 -12.04 -19.18
C ILE A 741 3.78 -12.89 -19.29
N ASP A 742 3.16 -12.87 -20.47
CA ASP A 742 2.01 -13.68 -20.87
C ASP A 742 2.45 -14.69 -21.90
N LEU A 743 2.22 -15.98 -21.67
CA LEU A 743 2.63 -17.05 -22.60
C LEU A 743 1.44 -17.97 -22.93
N GLU A 744 1.23 -18.18 -24.23
CA GLU A 744 0.34 -19.21 -24.73
C GLU A 744 0.94 -20.62 -24.51
N PRO A 745 0.14 -21.71 -24.57
CA PRO A 745 0.66 -23.07 -24.47
C PRO A 745 1.80 -23.36 -25.45
N GLY A 746 2.95 -23.79 -24.94
CA GLY A 746 4.15 -24.09 -25.71
C GLY A 746 4.98 -22.89 -26.16
N GLU A 747 4.50 -21.66 -25.90
CA GLU A 747 5.23 -20.43 -26.22
C GLU A 747 6.43 -20.25 -25.29
N SER A 748 7.46 -19.58 -25.82
CA SER A 748 8.68 -19.21 -25.08
C SER A 748 9.02 -17.77 -25.36
N GLU A 749 9.45 -17.05 -24.31
CA GLU A 749 9.95 -15.68 -24.41
C GLU A 749 11.31 -15.59 -23.75
N THR A 750 12.24 -14.87 -24.40
CA THR A 750 13.54 -14.50 -23.79
C THR A 750 13.42 -13.09 -23.23
N VAL A 751 13.45 -12.99 -21.92
CA VAL A 751 13.27 -11.73 -21.17
C VAL A 751 14.61 -11.13 -20.83
N ARG A 752 14.74 -9.82 -21.05
CA ARG A 752 15.91 -9.03 -20.67
C ARG A 752 15.64 -8.26 -19.39
N LEU A 753 16.52 -8.42 -18.40
CA LEU A 753 16.47 -7.75 -17.11
C LEU A 753 17.77 -7.00 -16.89
N SER A 754 17.71 -5.78 -16.34
CA SER A 754 18.90 -4.99 -16.10
C SER A 754 18.78 -4.13 -14.84
N PHE A 755 19.91 -3.88 -14.19
CA PHE A 755 20.03 -2.93 -13.10
C PHE A 755 21.47 -2.36 -13.02
N PRO A 756 21.67 -1.12 -12.53
CA PRO A 756 22.99 -0.55 -12.30
C PRO A 756 23.78 -1.38 -11.29
N ALA A 757 25.09 -1.56 -11.52
CA ALA A 757 25.98 -2.27 -10.59
C ALA A 757 25.97 -1.65 -9.19
N ASP A 758 25.76 -0.35 -9.09
CA ASP A 758 25.71 0.39 -7.83
C ASP A 758 24.53 -0.01 -6.95
N GLU A 759 23.48 -0.65 -7.51
CA GLU A 759 22.38 -1.26 -6.74
C GLU A 759 22.85 -2.44 -5.86
N LEU A 760 24.04 -3.00 -6.11
CA LEU A 760 24.65 -4.03 -5.28
C LEU A 760 25.35 -3.45 -4.03
N ALA A 761 25.45 -2.11 -3.93
CA ALA A 761 26.08 -1.46 -2.80
C ALA A 761 25.25 -1.65 -1.49
N PHE A 762 25.94 -1.59 -0.38
CA PHE A 762 25.40 -1.67 0.96
C PHE A 762 26.02 -0.59 1.87
N VAL A 763 25.45 -0.37 3.06
CA VAL A 763 25.97 0.57 4.05
C VAL A 763 26.93 -0.13 5.01
N GLY A 764 28.18 0.32 5.01
CA GLY A 764 29.22 -0.22 5.89
C GLY A 764 29.11 0.27 7.33
N ARG A 765 30.00 -0.22 8.21
CA ARG A 765 30.05 0.14 9.65
C ARG A 765 30.28 1.63 9.91
N ASP A 766 30.86 2.34 8.96
CA ASP A 766 31.13 3.78 8.99
C ASP A 766 29.95 4.63 8.49
N GLY A 767 28.83 3.99 8.16
CA GLY A 767 27.64 4.66 7.62
C GLY A 767 27.74 5.06 6.15
N LYS A 768 28.83 4.66 5.45
CA LYS A 768 29.03 4.99 4.04
C LYS A 768 28.57 3.86 3.14
N TRP A 769 28.00 4.23 2.01
CA TRP A 769 27.70 3.28 0.95
C TRP A 769 28.96 2.73 0.32
N ARG A 770 28.96 1.45 0.00
CA ARG A 770 30.09 0.76 -0.65
C ARG A 770 29.63 -0.40 -1.53
N LEU A 771 30.28 -0.54 -2.67
CA LEU A 771 30.29 -1.74 -3.49
C LEU A 771 31.70 -2.35 -3.33
N GLU A 772 31.79 -3.55 -2.80
CA GLU A 772 33.06 -4.19 -2.51
C GLU A 772 33.49 -5.14 -3.64
N LYS A 773 34.79 -5.21 -3.87
CA LYS A 773 35.40 -6.21 -4.74
C LYS A 773 35.07 -7.60 -4.22
N GLY A 774 34.59 -8.50 -5.08
CA GLY A 774 34.22 -9.87 -4.70
C GLY A 774 33.27 -10.53 -5.68
N GLU A 775 32.84 -11.72 -5.34
CA GLU A 775 31.94 -12.53 -6.14
C GLU A 775 30.48 -12.31 -5.74
N PHE A 776 29.63 -12.17 -6.74
CA PHE A 776 28.18 -12.08 -6.62
C PHE A 776 27.51 -13.20 -7.40
N ARG A 777 26.43 -13.74 -6.86
CA ARG A 777 25.57 -14.70 -7.53
C ARG A 777 24.26 -13.99 -7.94
N ILE A 778 23.92 -14.10 -9.22
CA ILE A 778 22.64 -13.64 -9.74
C ILE A 778 21.79 -14.87 -10.02
N ALA A 779 20.53 -14.88 -9.57
CA ALA A 779 19.63 -16.04 -9.66
C ALA A 779 18.24 -15.65 -10.18
N CYS A 780 17.67 -16.53 -11.02
CA CYS A 780 16.33 -16.38 -11.56
C CYS A 780 15.76 -17.77 -11.89
N GLY A 781 14.53 -18.08 -11.47
CA GLY A 781 13.82 -19.31 -11.82
C GLY A 781 14.58 -20.60 -11.47
N GLY A 782 15.38 -20.60 -10.40
CA GLY A 782 16.23 -21.73 -10.00
C GLY A 782 17.59 -21.82 -10.71
N LEU A 783 17.83 -20.96 -11.71
CA LEU A 783 19.11 -20.84 -12.41
C LEU A 783 20.00 -19.80 -11.72
N SER A 784 21.31 -19.87 -11.96
CA SER A 784 22.23 -18.85 -11.47
C SER A 784 23.45 -18.65 -12.34
N VAL A 785 24.00 -17.41 -12.32
CA VAL A 785 25.28 -17.04 -12.92
C VAL A 785 26.13 -16.29 -11.90
N MET A 786 27.47 -16.40 -12.04
CA MET A 786 28.41 -15.73 -11.17
C MET A 786 28.92 -14.45 -11.84
N LEU A 787 29.05 -13.39 -11.03
CA LEU A 787 29.69 -12.14 -11.41
C LEU A 787 30.87 -11.85 -10.47
N ASN A 788 31.83 -11.03 -10.92
CA ASN A 788 32.99 -10.63 -10.14
C ASN A 788 33.15 -9.09 -10.18
N CYS A 789 32.92 -8.45 -9.04
CA CYS A 789 33.25 -7.04 -8.88
C CYS A 789 34.76 -6.86 -8.79
N THR A 790 35.33 -6.10 -9.71
CA THR A 790 36.80 -6.04 -9.86
C THR A 790 37.46 -5.00 -8.94
N GLU A 791 36.70 -4.03 -8.43
CA GLU A 791 37.23 -2.95 -7.58
C GLU A 791 36.24 -2.56 -6.48
N THR A 792 36.76 -2.05 -5.36
CA THR A 792 35.91 -1.50 -4.28
C THR A 792 35.69 -0.01 -4.53
N LYS A 793 34.41 0.40 -4.48
CA LYS A 793 33.99 1.81 -4.48
C LYS A 793 33.34 2.15 -3.14
N VAL A 794 33.72 3.28 -2.56
CA VAL A 794 33.10 3.87 -1.36
C VAL A 794 32.64 5.27 -1.72
N TRP A 795 31.39 5.60 -1.37
CA TRP A 795 30.81 6.91 -1.56
C TRP A 795 30.95 7.74 -0.29
N GLU A 796 31.48 8.93 -0.41
CA GLU A 796 31.67 9.87 0.72
C GLU A 796 30.38 10.58 1.10
N THR A 797 29.43 10.65 0.17
CA THR A 797 28.11 11.24 0.37
C THR A 797 27.04 10.16 0.30
N PRO A 798 25.95 10.25 1.10
CA PRO A 798 24.95 9.21 1.19
C PRO A 798 24.00 9.13 -0.03
N ASN A 799 24.34 9.75 -1.14
CA ASN A 799 23.45 9.86 -2.31
C ASN A 799 23.71 8.73 -3.30
N ILE A 800 23.21 7.53 -2.99
CA ILE A 800 22.92 6.53 -4.00
C ILE A 800 21.42 6.41 -4.14
#